data_493594269992bfb8f58ec0166af0da68
#
_entry.id   493594269992bfb8f58ec0166af0da68
#
_cell.length_a   1.000
_cell.length_b   1.000
_cell.length_c   1.000
_cell.angle_alpha   90.00
_cell.angle_beta   90.00
_cell.angle_gamma   90.00
#
_symmetry.space_group_name_H-M   'P 1'
#
loop_
_entity.id
_entity.type
_entity.pdbx_description
1 polymer ?
#
loop_
_entity_poly.entity_id
_entity_poly.type
_entity_poly.pdbx_seq_one_letter_code
_entity_poly.pdbx_strand_id
1 'polypeptide(L)'
;MKKWFLIIVCILAGVLVIGAGSGYLWFQHILKRSLPEVNGEVSLKGIADTVKIIRDTYGIPHIYANNETDLFFGFGYAVAQDRLWQIDFLRHLGQGRLSEIFGKDLVETDLYFRMLTATGVRKEIPAEIEPVFKAFASGINAYISSHSDRLPIEFTLLRYKPEKWTKDDYLAILKIVNWGLSCGFSTDLTAGKILKKVGKEKFREAFPPWPGDAPLIVPKGYTGISTSWDQGLRVAEKVKSLIGFPVGAASNNWVISGKKAVNGKPILANDTHLALTNPSFWWEVNLNCPTIHASGFAVPGVPGIPIGHNREIAWGVTNVMVDDVDFYVEKIDPENPRQYWYKDHWEDMKVIKEAIKVKGGGLVKKEFFVTRHGPIVIQAGKNSGKETISRRWAYCECLQPGKAGYELLKAASVKEVIEALRSWELPSQNFVFADREGAIGYWCCATVPIRSKGDGMLPMPGWTGEYEWKGYVPFDQRPHLLNPEEGFINTSNNKVAGDDYPYLIGHYWEPIDRVTRVRQLLTAQKKLSVEDFKKIQHDTYCLLASELTPRFLAVLENHKEMKGFQKAREILGAWNFVMAKESSAACIFEVTFRKMMDNIFQDELGADLYREYLKTTMFPPRAIRTLVRAGASPWFDNVTTREKETMEDIMQMSLDQALTELREKMGNDMDTWTWGKIHSLTYQHPLGKKKPLDLLFNLGPYPVPGSHLTVNKKQYAYETPYDVGHGVSQRMIVDLSAISEALHVLPTGESGQVKSRHFSDQIPLYLGNGYHPAWPERKQVEQNKEGILTLTPR
;
A
#
# COMPACT_ATOMS: atom_id res chain seq x y z
N MET A 1 57.09 30.47 21.64
CA MET A 1 55.70 30.54 21.06
C MET A 1 55.25 29.28 20.30
N LYS A 2 55.99 28.76 19.31
CA LYS A 2 55.59 27.59 18.51
C LYS A 2 55.30 26.30 19.34
N LYS A 3 56.09 25.97 20.37
CA LYS A 3 55.91 24.82 21.21
C LYS A 3 54.60 24.89 22.05
N TRP A 4 54.30 26.03 22.61
CA TRP A 4 53.08 26.26 23.38
C TRP A 4 51.82 26.21 22.51
N PHE A 5 51.89 26.74 21.29
CA PHE A 5 50.82 26.64 20.32
C PHE A 5 50.53 25.20 19.95
N LEU A 6 51.59 24.39 19.75
CA LEU A 6 51.39 22.96 19.43
C LEU A 6 50.76 22.20 20.59
N ILE A 7 51.17 22.49 21.83
CA ILE A 7 50.55 21.86 23.02
C ILE A 7 49.09 22.24 23.17
N ILE A 8 48.72 23.49 22.95
CA ILE A 8 47.29 23.94 22.99
C ILE A 8 46.49 23.25 21.91
N VAL A 9 46.99 23.14 20.70
CA VAL A 9 46.34 22.43 19.59
C VAL A 9 46.16 20.95 19.91
N CYS A 10 47.16 20.29 20.48
CA CYS A 10 47.05 18.89 20.93
C CYS A 10 46.03 18.71 22.06
N ILE A 11 45.97 19.62 23.02
CA ILE A 11 44.97 19.58 24.11
C ILE A 11 43.56 19.79 23.54
N LEU A 12 43.37 20.78 22.66
CA LEU A 12 42.06 21.01 22.02
C LEU A 12 41.63 19.81 21.16
N ALA A 13 42.56 19.25 20.39
CA ALA A 13 42.28 18.00 19.63
C ALA A 13 41.94 16.85 20.56
N GLY A 14 42.65 16.68 21.67
CA GLY A 14 42.34 15.68 22.69
C GLY A 14 40.96 15.86 23.32
N VAL A 15 40.58 17.07 23.67
CA VAL A 15 39.25 17.41 24.21
C VAL A 15 38.15 17.14 23.17
N LEU A 16 38.40 17.49 21.91
CA LEU A 16 37.44 17.19 20.82
C LEU A 16 37.30 15.69 20.62
N VAL A 17 38.35 14.91 20.63
CA VAL A 17 38.30 13.45 20.48
C VAL A 17 37.58 12.81 21.68
N ILE A 18 37.87 13.22 22.91
CA ILE A 18 37.19 12.74 24.12
C ILE A 18 35.72 13.16 24.10
N GLY A 19 35.39 14.38 23.72
CA GLY A 19 34.03 14.89 23.57
C GLY A 19 33.23 14.10 22.53
N ALA A 20 33.84 13.89 21.35
CA ALA A 20 33.24 13.10 20.29
C ALA A 20 33.03 11.62 20.70
N GLY A 21 34.05 11.03 21.35
CA GLY A 21 33.96 9.65 21.86
C GLY A 21 32.89 9.49 22.95
N SER A 22 32.82 10.41 23.92
CA SER A 22 31.81 10.43 24.96
C SER A 22 30.42 10.66 24.39
N GLY A 23 30.27 11.57 23.43
CA GLY A 23 29.02 11.81 22.70
C GLY A 23 28.55 10.59 21.91
N TYR A 24 29.48 9.88 21.25
CA TYR A 24 29.19 8.64 20.55
C TYR A 24 28.74 7.52 21.52
N LEU A 25 29.43 7.31 22.63
CA LEU A 25 29.06 6.31 23.64
C LEU A 25 27.70 6.62 24.27
N TRP A 26 27.44 7.88 24.59
CA TRP A 26 26.14 8.33 25.10
C TRP A 26 25.03 8.08 24.06
N PHE A 27 25.27 8.41 22.79
CA PHE A 27 24.32 8.14 21.71
C PHE A 27 24.04 6.65 21.54
N GLN A 28 25.08 5.80 21.56
CA GLN A 28 24.92 4.34 21.54
C GLN A 28 24.13 3.82 22.74
N HIS A 29 24.35 4.41 23.93
CA HIS A 29 23.59 4.07 25.13
C HIS A 29 22.11 4.40 24.96
N ILE A 30 21.77 5.60 24.43
CA ILE A 30 20.37 5.97 24.17
C ILE A 30 19.71 5.02 23.19
N LEU A 31 20.39 4.65 22.10
CA LEU A 31 19.86 3.72 21.11
C LEU A 31 19.60 2.30 21.68
N LYS A 32 20.38 1.86 22.64
CA LYS A 32 20.26 0.53 23.25
C LYS A 32 19.26 0.48 24.38
N ARG A 33 19.10 1.55 25.17
CA ARG A 33 18.25 1.55 26.37
C ARG A 33 16.77 1.37 26.09
N SER A 34 16.33 1.65 24.84
CA SER A 34 14.94 1.50 24.41
C SER A 34 14.60 0.08 23.94
N LEU A 35 15.61 -0.79 23.79
CA LEU A 35 15.38 -2.16 23.36
C LEU A 35 14.48 -2.88 24.37
N PRO A 36 13.48 -3.63 23.90
CA PRO A 36 12.56 -4.32 24.78
C PRO A 36 13.24 -5.46 25.54
N GLU A 37 12.77 -5.72 26.74
CA GLU A 37 13.08 -6.93 27.47
C GLU A 37 12.32 -8.09 26.85
N VAL A 38 13.05 -9.09 26.39
CA VAL A 38 12.50 -10.30 25.74
C VAL A 38 12.55 -11.52 26.66
N ASN A 39 13.17 -11.39 27.84
CA ASN A 39 13.30 -12.43 28.86
C ASN A 39 12.92 -11.91 30.23
N GLY A 40 12.48 -12.83 31.13
CA GLY A 40 12.20 -12.51 32.50
C GLY A 40 10.72 -12.42 32.85
N GLU A 41 10.42 -11.75 33.96
CA GLU A 41 9.06 -11.59 34.47
C GLU A 41 8.77 -10.12 34.77
N VAL A 42 7.58 -9.66 34.37
CA VAL A 42 7.10 -8.29 34.61
C VAL A 42 5.71 -8.35 35.23
N SER A 43 5.56 -7.77 36.42
CA SER A 43 4.26 -7.68 37.07
C SER A 43 3.50 -6.43 36.65
N LEU A 44 2.31 -6.60 36.10
CA LEU A 44 1.50 -5.55 35.47
C LEU A 44 0.07 -5.55 35.99
N LYS A 45 -0.56 -4.37 36.02
CA LYS A 45 -2.00 -4.21 36.22
C LYS A 45 -2.74 -4.37 34.90
N GLY A 46 -3.92 -4.99 34.96
CA GLY A 46 -4.82 -5.06 33.79
C GLY A 46 -4.86 -6.40 33.07
N ILE A 47 -4.15 -7.42 33.63
CA ILE A 47 -4.30 -8.82 33.25
C ILE A 47 -4.84 -9.60 34.46
N ALA A 48 -5.63 -10.63 34.17
CA ALA A 48 -6.25 -11.49 35.17
C ALA A 48 -5.37 -12.72 35.47
N ASP A 49 -4.63 -13.21 34.46
CA ASP A 49 -3.77 -14.38 34.55
C ASP A 49 -2.44 -14.14 33.81
N THR A 50 -1.54 -15.10 33.93
CA THR A 50 -0.21 -15.04 33.32
C THR A 50 -0.29 -15.03 31.78
N VAL A 51 0.44 -14.10 31.16
CA VAL A 51 0.65 -14.06 29.70
C VAL A 51 2.11 -14.34 29.38
N LYS A 52 2.37 -15.28 28.46
CA LYS A 52 3.73 -15.58 28.00
C LYS A 52 3.91 -15.06 26.57
N ILE A 53 4.93 -14.25 26.38
CA ILE A 53 5.37 -13.77 25.07
C ILE A 53 6.69 -14.48 24.77
N ILE A 54 6.67 -15.46 23.88
CA ILE A 54 7.86 -16.18 23.43
C ILE A 54 8.28 -15.57 22.11
N ARG A 55 9.48 -15.03 22.03
CA ARG A 55 10.03 -14.55 20.77
C ARG A 55 10.90 -15.63 20.14
N ASP A 56 10.68 -15.87 18.86
CA ASP A 56 11.49 -16.80 18.07
C ASP A 56 12.79 -16.14 17.54
N THR A 57 13.55 -16.90 16.74
CA THR A 57 14.83 -16.45 16.17
C THR A 57 14.72 -15.31 15.16
N TYR A 58 13.51 -14.96 14.69
CA TYR A 58 13.20 -13.80 13.86
C TYR A 58 12.56 -12.65 14.65
N GLY A 59 12.47 -12.82 15.99
CA GLY A 59 11.88 -11.84 16.89
C GLY A 59 10.35 -11.81 16.90
N ILE A 60 9.71 -12.73 16.18
CA ILE A 60 8.25 -12.79 16.09
C ILE A 60 7.67 -13.19 17.44
N PRO A 61 6.69 -12.43 17.97
CA PRO A 61 6.09 -12.75 19.25
C PRO A 61 4.99 -13.80 19.10
N HIS A 62 5.17 -14.91 19.80
CA HIS A 62 4.17 -15.94 20.04
C HIS A 62 3.55 -15.73 21.43
N ILE A 63 2.29 -15.30 21.46
CA ILE A 63 1.60 -14.86 22.68
C ILE A 63 0.67 -15.97 23.17
N TYR A 64 0.83 -16.38 24.40
CA TYR A 64 0.05 -17.43 25.05
C TYR A 64 -0.66 -16.87 26.28
N ALA A 65 -1.98 -17.04 26.37
CA ALA A 65 -2.82 -16.64 27.49
C ALA A 65 -3.92 -17.68 27.76
N ASN A 66 -4.55 -17.63 28.93
CA ASN A 66 -5.64 -18.52 29.28
C ASN A 66 -7.03 -17.98 28.88
N ASN A 67 -7.12 -16.73 28.44
CA ASN A 67 -8.33 -16.09 27.97
C ASN A 67 -8.03 -15.02 26.92
N GLU A 68 -9.05 -14.58 26.20
CA GLU A 68 -8.91 -13.61 25.10
C GLU A 68 -8.49 -12.21 25.60
N THR A 69 -9.02 -11.75 26.73
CA THR A 69 -8.68 -10.43 27.26
C THR A 69 -7.19 -10.31 27.55
N ASP A 70 -6.63 -11.30 28.24
CA ASP A 70 -5.19 -11.34 28.54
C ASP A 70 -4.35 -11.55 27.27
N LEU A 71 -4.86 -12.33 26.29
CA LEU A 71 -4.22 -12.52 25.00
C LEU A 71 -4.06 -11.18 24.27
N PHE A 72 -5.14 -10.39 24.16
CA PHE A 72 -5.08 -9.10 23.48
C PHE A 72 -4.33 -8.03 24.27
N PHE A 73 -4.29 -8.13 25.59
CA PHE A 73 -3.37 -7.32 26.39
C PHE A 73 -1.91 -7.63 25.99
N GLY A 74 -1.53 -8.91 25.97
CA GLY A 74 -0.20 -9.35 25.53
C GLY A 74 0.13 -8.89 24.11
N PHE A 75 -0.85 -8.94 23.19
CA PHE A 75 -0.71 -8.44 21.83
C PHE A 75 -0.40 -6.92 21.80
N GLY A 76 -1.17 -6.12 22.53
CA GLY A 76 -0.92 -4.68 22.65
C GLY A 76 0.44 -4.36 23.28
N TYR A 77 0.86 -5.12 24.29
CA TYR A 77 2.16 -4.98 24.92
C TYR A 77 3.31 -5.30 23.95
N ALA A 78 3.22 -6.42 23.23
CA ALA A 78 4.25 -6.86 22.28
C ALA A 78 4.41 -5.91 21.09
N VAL A 79 3.31 -5.42 20.49
CA VAL A 79 3.40 -4.46 19.38
C VAL A 79 4.00 -3.13 19.82
N ALA A 80 3.75 -2.70 21.06
CA ALA A 80 4.38 -1.51 21.62
C ALA A 80 5.89 -1.71 21.88
N GLN A 81 6.34 -2.91 22.26
CA GLN A 81 7.75 -3.23 22.36
C GLN A 81 8.50 -2.99 21.05
N ASP A 82 7.90 -3.39 19.92
CA ASP A 82 8.56 -3.37 18.61
C ASP A 82 8.32 -2.08 17.84
N ARG A 83 7.11 -1.51 17.91
CA ARG A 83 6.60 -0.54 16.94
C ARG A 83 6.01 0.72 17.58
N LEU A 84 6.31 1.04 18.86
CA LEU A 84 5.68 2.14 19.60
C LEU A 84 5.71 3.47 18.83
N TRP A 85 6.86 3.84 18.27
CA TRP A 85 6.92 5.10 17.51
C TRP A 85 6.10 5.04 16.20
N GLN A 86 6.12 3.92 15.49
CA GLN A 86 5.34 3.75 14.27
C GLN A 86 3.83 3.91 14.54
N ILE A 87 3.31 3.25 15.57
CA ILE A 87 1.88 3.36 15.90
C ILE A 87 1.53 4.76 16.41
N ASP A 88 2.41 5.41 17.14
CA ASP A 88 2.21 6.78 17.63
C ASP A 88 2.21 7.80 16.47
N PHE A 89 3.13 7.63 15.52
CA PHE A 89 3.18 8.45 14.30
C PHE A 89 1.91 8.28 13.45
N LEU A 90 1.46 7.04 13.24
CA LEU A 90 0.25 6.75 12.46
C LEU A 90 -1.00 7.34 13.12
N ARG A 91 -1.16 7.23 14.43
CA ARG A 91 -2.33 7.82 15.10
C ARG A 91 -2.34 9.35 14.99
N HIS A 92 -1.18 10.02 15.15
CA HIS A 92 -1.08 11.47 14.99
C HIS A 92 -1.44 11.90 13.57
N LEU A 93 -0.95 11.18 12.57
CA LEU A 93 -1.34 11.42 11.18
C LEU A 93 -2.85 11.26 10.98
N GLY A 94 -3.40 10.11 11.40
CA GLY A 94 -4.83 9.83 11.25
C GLY A 94 -5.74 10.81 11.99
N GLN A 95 -5.29 11.33 13.11
CA GLN A 95 -6.02 12.36 13.87
C GLN A 95 -5.81 13.79 13.31
N GLY A 96 -4.89 14.00 12.37
CA GLY A 96 -4.50 15.32 11.90
C GLY A 96 -3.83 16.15 12.99
N ARG A 97 -2.75 15.59 13.59
CA ARG A 97 -2.01 16.15 14.73
C ARG A 97 -0.48 16.13 14.52
N LEU A 98 -0.01 15.92 13.30
CA LEU A 98 1.43 15.88 13.02
C LEU A 98 2.12 17.22 13.27
N SER A 99 1.41 18.36 13.15
CA SER A 99 1.98 19.68 13.44
C SER A 99 2.44 19.82 14.89
N GLU A 100 1.84 19.08 15.82
CA GLU A 100 2.24 19.06 17.24
C GLU A 100 3.68 18.53 17.40
N ILE A 101 4.12 17.66 16.49
CA ILE A 101 5.41 16.99 16.51
C ILE A 101 6.41 17.63 15.55
N PHE A 102 5.99 17.94 14.33
CA PHE A 102 6.90 18.35 13.24
C PHE A 102 6.84 19.85 12.90
N GLY A 103 5.89 20.59 13.45
CA GLY A 103 5.78 22.03 13.26
C GLY A 103 4.80 22.47 12.17
N LYS A 104 4.79 23.77 11.90
CA LYS A 104 3.79 24.48 11.10
C LYS A 104 3.62 24.00 9.65
N ASP A 105 4.65 23.39 9.08
CA ASP A 105 4.64 22.96 7.68
C ASP A 105 3.64 21.81 7.43
N LEU A 106 3.16 21.14 8.50
CA LEU A 106 2.17 20.07 8.43
C LEU A 106 0.75 20.49 8.78
N VAL A 107 0.48 21.79 9.00
CA VAL A 107 -0.86 22.29 9.33
C VAL A 107 -1.88 21.96 8.25
N GLU A 108 -1.55 22.11 6.97
CA GLU A 108 -2.44 21.75 5.86
C GLU A 108 -2.66 20.23 5.76
N THR A 109 -1.66 19.45 6.11
CA THR A 109 -1.76 17.99 6.24
C THR A 109 -2.74 17.62 7.35
N ASP A 110 -2.60 18.22 8.51
CA ASP A 110 -3.50 17.98 9.65
C ASP A 110 -4.93 18.38 9.31
N LEU A 111 -5.12 19.54 8.69
CA LEU A 111 -6.43 19.99 8.23
C LEU A 111 -7.05 19.00 7.26
N TYR A 112 -6.29 18.54 6.27
CA TYR A 112 -6.73 17.55 5.30
C TYR A 112 -7.23 16.26 5.98
N PHE A 113 -6.47 15.70 6.93
CA PHE A 113 -6.89 14.50 7.66
C PHE A 113 -8.11 14.71 8.57
N ARG A 114 -8.31 15.90 9.12
CA ARG A 114 -9.54 16.27 9.84
C ARG A 114 -10.73 16.39 8.90
N MET A 115 -10.52 16.96 7.73
CA MET A 115 -11.56 17.08 6.69
C MET A 115 -12.00 15.73 6.14
N LEU A 116 -11.13 14.71 6.11
CA LEU A 116 -11.49 13.38 5.59
C LEU A 116 -12.74 12.81 6.25
N THR A 117 -12.96 13.10 7.51
CA THR A 117 -14.06 12.57 8.32
C THR A 117 -14.97 13.65 8.89
N ALA A 118 -15.06 14.81 8.23
CA ALA A 118 -15.84 15.95 8.68
C ALA A 118 -17.36 15.72 8.72
N THR A 119 -17.87 14.78 7.94
CA THR A 119 -19.27 14.34 7.96
C THR A 119 -19.59 13.41 9.13
N GLY A 120 -18.58 13.05 9.90
CA GLY A 120 -18.66 12.07 10.98
C GLY A 120 -18.15 10.69 10.54
N VAL A 121 -17.80 9.87 11.51
CA VAL A 121 -17.56 8.43 11.38
C VAL A 121 -18.23 7.81 12.59
N ARG A 122 -18.90 6.70 12.42
CA ARG A 122 -19.37 5.94 13.59
C ARG A 122 -18.14 5.43 14.35
N LYS A 123 -18.07 5.80 15.61
CA LYS A 123 -16.95 5.46 16.52
C LYS A 123 -17.31 4.34 17.50
N GLU A 124 -18.43 3.69 17.29
CA GLU A 124 -18.91 2.64 18.17
C GLU A 124 -18.30 1.32 17.77
N ILE A 125 -17.49 0.78 18.66
CA ILE A 125 -17.02 -0.60 18.57
C ILE A 125 -18.17 -1.47 19.09
N PRO A 126 -18.56 -2.56 18.41
CA PRO A 126 -19.60 -3.46 18.90
C PRO A 126 -19.31 -3.95 20.31
N ALA A 127 -20.35 -4.00 21.16
CA ALA A 127 -20.18 -4.30 22.59
C ALA A 127 -19.51 -5.66 22.86
N GLU A 128 -19.74 -6.63 21.98
CA GLU A 128 -19.17 -7.99 22.08
C GLU A 128 -17.63 -8.02 21.91
N ILE A 129 -17.04 -7.05 21.16
CA ILE A 129 -15.59 -6.99 20.95
C ILE A 129 -14.91 -5.84 21.69
N GLU A 130 -15.68 -4.96 22.34
CA GLU A 130 -15.13 -3.83 23.09
C GLU A 130 -14.12 -4.25 24.17
N PRO A 131 -14.33 -5.35 24.94
CA PRO A 131 -13.36 -5.83 25.93
C PRO A 131 -11.99 -6.14 25.31
N VAL A 132 -11.96 -6.74 24.12
CA VAL A 132 -10.74 -7.06 23.37
C VAL A 132 -9.97 -5.79 23.00
N PHE A 133 -10.66 -4.77 22.51
CA PHE A 133 -10.05 -3.49 22.13
C PHE A 133 -9.50 -2.74 23.37
N LYS A 134 -10.25 -2.77 24.48
CA LYS A 134 -9.79 -2.20 25.76
C LYS A 134 -8.54 -2.90 26.28
N ALA A 135 -8.50 -4.22 26.20
CA ALA A 135 -7.36 -5.01 26.63
C ALA A 135 -6.11 -4.71 25.79
N PHE A 136 -6.26 -4.67 24.46
CA PHE A 136 -5.17 -4.30 23.55
C PHE A 136 -4.61 -2.90 23.86
N ALA A 137 -5.49 -1.91 24.02
CA ALA A 137 -5.08 -0.56 24.41
C ALA A 137 -4.39 -0.53 25.79
N SER A 138 -4.87 -1.36 26.75
CA SER A 138 -4.27 -1.48 28.08
C SER A 138 -2.87 -2.06 28.02
N GLY A 139 -2.61 -3.05 27.14
CA GLY A 139 -1.28 -3.60 26.90
C GLY A 139 -0.28 -2.57 26.38
N ILE A 140 -0.69 -1.79 25.37
CA ILE A 140 0.12 -0.66 24.85
C ILE A 140 0.42 0.34 25.99
N ASN A 141 -0.60 0.71 26.76
CA ASN A 141 -0.46 1.66 27.88
C ASN A 141 0.41 1.15 29.00
N ALA A 142 0.38 -0.14 29.28
CA ALA A 142 1.26 -0.78 30.26
C ALA A 142 2.73 -0.64 29.84
N TYR A 143 3.02 -0.89 28.56
CA TYR A 143 4.37 -0.69 28.01
C TYR A 143 4.81 0.78 28.07
N ILE A 144 3.96 1.73 27.59
CA ILE A 144 4.27 3.17 27.67
C ILE A 144 4.59 3.60 29.09
N SER A 145 3.79 3.14 30.07
CA SER A 145 3.95 3.55 31.48
C SER A 145 5.22 3.00 32.10
N SER A 146 5.58 1.75 31.81
CA SER A 146 6.78 1.09 32.37
C SER A 146 8.08 1.52 31.66
N HIS A 147 7.99 2.16 30.48
CA HIS A 147 9.15 2.55 29.65
C HIS A 147 9.22 4.06 29.38
N SER A 148 8.55 4.88 30.17
CA SER A 148 8.45 6.33 29.94
C SER A 148 9.78 7.09 29.99
N ASP A 149 10.82 6.52 30.57
CA ASP A 149 12.20 7.02 30.66
C ASP A 149 13.14 6.47 29.59
N ARG A 150 12.75 5.40 28.90
CA ARG A 150 13.56 4.66 27.90
C ARG A 150 12.80 4.42 26.57
N LEU A 151 12.15 5.46 26.09
CA LEU A 151 11.41 5.43 24.81
C LEU A 151 12.34 5.27 23.59
N PRO A 152 11.84 4.74 22.44
CA PRO A 152 12.55 4.76 21.17
C PRO A 152 13.16 6.10 20.82
N ILE A 153 14.29 6.07 20.09
CA ILE A 153 15.13 7.25 19.80
C ILE A 153 14.36 8.39 19.12
N GLU A 154 13.36 8.08 18.31
CA GLU A 154 12.54 9.04 17.58
C GLU A 154 11.85 10.01 18.55
N PHE A 155 11.34 9.53 19.68
CA PHE A 155 10.73 10.39 20.72
C PHE A 155 11.74 11.38 21.29
N THR A 156 12.98 10.92 21.50
CA THR A 156 14.08 11.78 21.97
C THR A 156 14.47 12.83 20.95
N LEU A 157 14.62 12.44 19.68
CA LEU A 157 14.95 13.35 18.58
C LEU A 157 13.86 14.39 18.34
N LEU A 158 12.61 13.98 18.43
CA LEU A 158 11.44 14.84 18.22
C LEU A 158 11.01 15.57 19.49
N ARG A 159 11.59 15.24 20.66
CA ARG A 159 11.33 15.88 21.97
C ARG A 159 9.85 15.88 22.37
N TYR A 160 9.22 14.71 22.31
CA TYR A 160 7.87 14.50 22.83
C TYR A 160 7.73 13.11 23.45
N LYS A 161 6.61 12.84 24.11
CA LYS A 161 6.28 11.54 24.71
C LYS A 161 4.93 11.06 24.17
N PRO A 162 4.75 9.74 24.02
CA PRO A 162 3.47 9.18 23.59
C PRO A 162 2.41 9.42 24.67
N GLU A 163 1.21 9.78 24.23
CA GLU A 163 0.02 9.87 25.08
C GLU A 163 -0.57 8.47 25.33
N LYS A 164 -1.49 8.35 26.27
CA LYS A 164 -2.25 7.10 26.47
C LYS A 164 -2.98 6.70 25.20
N TRP A 165 -2.93 5.41 24.91
CA TRP A 165 -3.64 4.81 23.80
C TRP A 165 -5.14 4.65 24.10
N THR A 166 -5.99 4.95 23.16
CA THR A 166 -7.45 4.89 23.24
C THR A 166 -8.05 4.19 22.02
N LYS A 167 -9.36 3.98 22.04
CA LYS A 167 -10.08 3.45 20.86
C LYS A 167 -10.03 4.42 19.65
N ASP A 168 -9.93 5.73 19.88
CA ASP A 168 -9.85 6.71 18.79
C ASP A 168 -8.51 6.58 18.01
N ASP A 169 -7.45 6.09 18.64
CA ASP A 169 -6.15 5.87 18.02
C ASP A 169 -6.20 4.71 17.01
N TYR A 170 -6.89 3.63 17.37
CA TYR A 170 -7.17 2.53 16.46
C TYR A 170 -7.98 3.00 15.24
N LEU A 171 -9.06 3.73 15.45
CA LEU A 171 -9.89 4.27 14.37
C LEU A 171 -9.11 5.24 13.46
N ALA A 172 -8.17 6.00 14.04
CA ALA A 172 -7.29 6.87 13.27
C ALA A 172 -6.35 6.07 12.34
N ILE A 173 -5.81 4.94 12.79
CA ILE A 173 -5.00 4.06 11.94
C ILE A 173 -5.86 3.42 10.84
N LEU A 174 -7.04 2.92 11.17
CA LEU A 174 -7.97 2.39 10.16
C LEU A 174 -8.32 3.43 9.09
N LYS A 175 -8.51 4.68 9.48
CA LYS A 175 -8.74 5.78 8.54
C LYS A 175 -7.60 5.93 7.53
N ILE A 176 -6.33 5.84 8.00
CA ILE A 176 -5.15 5.91 7.13
C ILE A 176 -5.11 4.74 6.15
N VAL A 177 -5.34 3.52 6.65
CA VAL A 177 -5.34 2.31 5.83
C VAL A 177 -6.40 2.41 4.72
N ASN A 178 -7.63 2.79 5.08
CA ASN A 178 -8.70 3.00 4.11
C ASN A 178 -8.37 4.09 3.10
N TRP A 179 -7.91 5.24 3.56
CA TRP A 179 -7.50 6.34 2.68
C TRP A 179 -6.37 5.94 1.72
N GLY A 180 -5.40 5.17 2.22
CA GLY A 180 -4.29 4.66 1.41
C GLY A 180 -4.73 3.68 0.33
N LEU A 181 -5.79 2.92 0.57
CA LEU A 181 -6.32 1.90 -0.34
C LEU A 181 -7.40 2.43 -1.30
N SER A 182 -8.03 3.59 -1.01
CA SER A 182 -9.00 4.23 -1.91
C SER A 182 -8.31 4.90 -3.10
N CYS A 183 -8.71 4.57 -4.31
CA CYS A 183 -8.05 5.00 -5.55
C CYS A 183 -8.59 6.32 -6.10
N GLY A 184 -9.86 6.68 -5.86
CA GLY A 184 -10.55 7.84 -6.44
C GLY A 184 -10.01 9.21 -6.04
N PHE A 185 -9.37 9.35 -4.87
CA PHE A 185 -8.99 10.65 -4.28
C PHE A 185 -8.20 11.61 -5.18
N SER A 186 -7.41 11.14 -6.11
CA SER A 186 -6.65 11.97 -7.04
C SER A 186 -6.91 11.61 -8.50
N THR A 187 -7.30 10.37 -8.76
CA THR A 187 -7.46 9.84 -10.12
C THR A 187 -8.61 10.51 -10.85
N ASP A 188 -9.78 10.64 -10.22
CA ASP A 188 -10.99 11.23 -10.83
C ASP A 188 -10.79 12.69 -11.19
N LEU A 189 -10.07 13.36 -10.36
CA LEU A 189 -9.77 14.75 -10.51
C LEU A 189 -8.71 15.00 -11.60
N THR A 190 -7.76 14.07 -11.75
CA THR A 190 -6.81 14.09 -12.88
C THR A 190 -7.50 13.72 -14.17
N ALA A 191 -8.36 12.68 -14.14
CA ALA A 191 -9.13 12.23 -15.30
C ALA A 191 -9.91 13.37 -15.91
N GLY A 192 -10.58 14.13 -15.08
CA GLY A 192 -11.33 15.20 -15.63
C GLY A 192 -10.56 16.40 -16.14
N LYS A 193 -9.43 16.76 -15.54
CA LYS A 193 -8.54 17.78 -16.15
C LYS A 193 -8.08 17.33 -17.55
N ILE A 194 -7.74 16.06 -17.69
CA ILE A 194 -7.30 15.49 -18.97
C ILE A 194 -8.43 15.57 -19.98
N LEU A 195 -9.64 15.12 -19.60
CA LEU A 195 -10.78 15.17 -20.48
C LEU A 195 -11.10 16.59 -20.98
N LYS A 196 -11.09 17.59 -20.09
CA LYS A 196 -11.31 19.00 -20.47
C LYS A 196 -10.22 19.52 -21.41
N LYS A 197 -8.99 19.02 -21.26
CA LYS A 197 -7.84 19.46 -22.06
C LYS A 197 -7.80 18.82 -23.45
N VAL A 198 -8.00 17.50 -23.53
CA VAL A 198 -7.77 16.75 -24.79
C VAL A 198 -9.07 16.26 -25.45
N GLY A 199 -10.24 16.45 -24.83
CA GLY A 199 -11.53 16.01 -25.35
C GLY A 199 -11.78 14.51 -25.20
N LYS A 200 -13.01 14.07 -25.57
CA LYS A 200 -13.52 12.71 -25.28
C LYS A 200 -12.73 11.59 -25.96
N GLU A 201 -12.29 11.77 -27.18
CA GLU A 201 -11.62 10.74 -27.97
C GLU A 201 -10.26 10.41 -27.38
N LYS A 202 -9.35 11.38 -27.25
CA LYS A 202 -8.05 11.21 -26.61
C LYS A 202 -8.17 10.78 -25.15
N PHE A 203 -9.18 11.28 -24.42
CA PHE A 203 -9.43 10.85 -23.03
C PHE A 203 -9.69 9.34 -22.93
N ARG A 204 -10.54 8.77 -23.78
CA ARG A 204 -10.83 7.32 -23.78
C ARG A 204 -9.60 6.46 -24.04
N GLU A 205 -8.67 6.96 -24.85
CA GLU A 205 -7.41 6.28 -25.13
C GLU A 205 -6.41 6.40 -23.96
N ALA A 206 -6.40 7.52 -23.23
CA ALA A 206 -5.58 7.72 -22.03
C ALA A 206 -6.12 6.95 -20.81
N PHE A 207 -7.45 6.73 -20.75
CA PHE A 207 -8.14 5.96 -19.69
C PHE A 207 -8.91 4.79 -20.33
N PRO A 208 -8.21 3.80 -20.91
CA PRO A 208 -8.85 2.71 -21.61
C PRO A 208 -9.63 1.81 -20.63
N PRO A 209 -10.78 1.24 -21.07
CA PRO A 209 -11.52 0.27 -20.29
C PRO A 209 -10.68 -1.00 -20.05
N TRP A 210 -11.15 -1.89 -19.18
CA TRP A 210 -10.57 -3.21 -19.02
C TRP A 210 -10.75 -4.02 -20.32
N PRO A 211 -9.68 -4.68 -20.81
CA PRO A 211 -9.78 -5.48 -22.03
C PRO A 211 -10.81 -6.60 -21.90
N GLY A 212 -11.64 -6.78 -22.92
CA GLY A 212 -12.76 -7.74 -22.88
C GLY A 212 -12.34 -9.22 -22.82
N ASP A 213 -11.11 -9.52 -23.26
CA ASP A 213 -10.46 -10.83 -23.23
C ASP A 213 -9.60 -11.07 -21.98
N ALA A 214 -9.42 -10.05 -21.13
CA ALA A 214 -8.58 -10.15 -19.95
C ALA A 214 -9.27 -10.89 -18.79
N PRO A 215 -8.51 -11.59 -17.93
CA PRO A 215 -9.04 -12.36 -16.81
C PRO A 215 -9.87 -11.53 -15.83
N LEU A 216 -11.03 -12.05 -15.45
CA LEU A 216 -11.89 -11.56 -14.39
C LEU A 216 -11.71 -12.43 -13.15
N ILE A 217 -12.00 -11.91 -11.96
CA ILE A 217 -12.03 -12.72 -10.73
C ILE A 217 -13.26 -13.62 -10.76
N VAL A 218 -14.43 -13.05 -11.01
CA VAL A 218 -15.70 -13.78 -11.19
C VAL A 218 -16.07 -13.81 -12.67
N PRO A 219 -16.21 -14.97 -13.32
CA PRO A 219 -16.59 -15.10 -14.73
C PRO A 219 -17.94 -14.45 -15.04
N LYS A 220 -18.17 -14.10 -16.33
CA LYS A 220 -19.38 -13.40 -16.81
C LYS A 220 -20.68 -14.14 -16.48
N GLY A 221 -21.74 -13.40 -16.16
CA GLY A 221 -23.08 -13.90 -15.84
C GLY A 221 -24.10 -12.85 -15.34
N TYR A 222 -23.81 -11.52 -15.40
CA TYR A 222 -24.68 -10.45 -14.85
C TYR A 222 -24.65 -9.14 -15.68
N THR A 223 -25.74 -8.35 -15.76
CA THR A 223 -25.89 -7.15 -16.65
C THR A 223 -26.21 -5.82 -15.94
N GLY A 224 -25.68 -4.65 -16.43
CA GLY A 224 -25.96 -3.27 -15.94
C GLY A 224 -25.28 -2.10 -16.70
N ILE A 225 -25.62 -0.80 -16.51
CA ILE A 225 -25.37 0.40 -17.36
C ILE A 225 -24.69 1.58 -16.65
N SER A 226 -23.88 2.43 -17.35
CA SER A 226 -22.97 3.51 -16.87
C SER A 226 -23.19 4.94 -17.41
N THR A 227 -22.61 6.04 -16.77
CA THR A 227 -22.18 7.36 -17.37
C THR A 227 -21.47 8.34 -16.39
N SER A 228 -20.83 9.49 -16.83
CA SER A 228 -19.58 10.17 -16.40
C SER A 228 -19.57 11.66 -16.01
N TRP A 229 -18.38 12.24 -15.50
CA TRP A 229 -17.64 13.58 -15.52
C TRP A 229 -17.42 14.38 -14.20
N ASP A 230 -16.47 15.33 -13.88
CA ASP A 230 -15.08 15.80 -13.98
C ASP A 230 -14.59 16.72 -12.81
N GLN A 231 -13.33 16.68 -12.37
CA GLN A 231 -12.20 17.51 -11.90
C GLN A 231 -11.81 17.77 -10.40
N GLY A 232 -10.54 17.66 -10.09
CA GLY A 232 -9.46 18.36 -9.42
C GLY A 232 -8.95 18.23 -7.96
N LEU A 233 -7.69 17.73 -7.57
CA LEU A 233 -7.02 17.99 -6.26
C LEU A 233 -5.50 17.76 -6.14
N ARG A 234 -4.79 18.63 -5.35
CA ARG A 234 -3.32 18.61 -5.15
C ARG A 234 -2.81 18.28 -3.72
N VAL A 235 -3.62 18.25 -2.67
CA VAL A 235 -3.16 18.13 -1.26
C VAL A 235 -2.81 16.71 -0.85
N ALA A 236 -3.50 15.71 -1.39
CA ALA A 236 -3.28 14.29 -1.08
C ALA A 236 -1.86 13.78 -1.36
N GLU A 237 -1.20 14.36 -2.36
CA GLU A 237 0.09 13.89 -2.87
C GLU A 237 1.27 14.10 -1.92
N LYS A 238 1.31 15.27 -1.25
CA LYS A 238 2.38 15.59 -0.28
C LYS A 238 2.37 14.64 0.91
N VAL A 239 1.19 14.20 1.30
CA VAL A 239 1.00 13.29 2.44
C VAL A 239 1.37 11.86 2.10
N LYS A 240 1.01 11.37 0.90
CA LYS A 240 1.36 10.02 0.45
C LYS A 240 2.87 9.81 0.45
N SER A 241 3.64 10.82 0.07
CA SER A 241 5.10 10.78 0.14
C SER A 241 5.69 10.72 1.56
N LEU A 242 4.92 11.14 2.57
CA LEU A 242 5.34 11.14 3.98
C LEU A 242 5.16 9.77 4.66
N ILE A 243 4.16 9.01 4.27
CA ILE A 243 3.74 7.78 4.95
C ILE A 243 3.95 6.52 4.11
N GLY A 244 4.45 6.69 2.89
CA GLY A 244 4.74 5.55 2.06
C GLY A 244 3.51 4.77 1.55
N PHE A 245 2.32 5.38 1.53
CA PHE A 245 1.17 4.82 0.80
C PHE A 245 1.10 5.43 -0.60
N PRO A 246 1.47 4.70 -1.66
CA PRO A 246 1.30 5.17 -3.03
C PRO A 246 -0.16 5.14 -3.44
N VAL A 247 -0.50 5.91 -4.45
CA VAL A 247 -1.76 5.72 -5.18
C VAL A 247 -1.72 4.32 -5.81
N GLY A 248 -2.75 3.50 -5.56
CA GLY A 248 -2.83 2.16 -6.14
C GLY A 248 -1.99 1.13 -5.39
N ALA A 249 -2.24 0.96 -4.07
CA ALA A 249 -1.76 -0.20 -3.34
C ALA A 249 -2.24 -1.47 -4.05
N ALA A 250 -1.30 -2.31 -4.47
CA ALA A 250 -1.55 -3.54 -5.22
C ALA A 250 -1.31 -4.78 -4.34
N SER A 251 -1.59 -5.97 -4.86
CA SER A 251 -1.33 -7.24 -4.19
C SER A 251 -1.49 -8.41 -5.16
N ASN A 252 -0.99 -9.59 -4.79
CA ASN A 252 -1.43 -10.84 -5.39
C ASN A 252 -1.99 -11.76 -4.32
N ASN A 253 -2.97 -12.56 -4.68
CA ASN A 253 -3.51 -13.60 -3.83
C ASN A 253 -4.06 -14.73 -4.71
N TRP A 254 -3.71 -15.97 -4.40
CA TRP A 254 -4.26 -17.12 -5.10
C TRP A 254 -4.36 -18.33 -4.18
N VAL A 255 -5.30 -19.20 -4.51
CA VAL A 255 -5.52 -20.48 -3.84
C VAL A 255 -5.78 -21.56 -4.88
N ILE A 256 -5.27 -22.75 -4.66
CA ILE A 256 -5.63 -23.96 -5.43
C ILE A 256 -6.38 -24.92 -4.53
N SER A 257 -7.31 -25.66 -5.12
CA SER A 257 -8.03 -26.75 -4.44
C SER A 257 -7.11 -27.98 -4.30
N GLY A 258 -7.45 -28.89 -3.41
CA GLY A 258 -6.73 -30.16 -3.25
C GLY A 258 -6.59 -30.97 -4.54
N LYS A 259 -7.52 -30.81 -5.50
CA LYS A 259 -7.42 -31.47 -6.83
C LYS A 259 -6.19 -31.01 -7.61
N LYS A 260 -5.77 -29.75 -7.43
CA LYS A 260 -4.58 -29.17 -8.08
C LYS A 260 -3.31 -29.18 -7.21
N ALA A 261 -3.45 -29.53 -5.93
CA ALA A 261 -2.30 -29.62 -5.03
C ALA A 261 -1.67 -31.02 -5.04
N VAL A 262 -0.34 -31.08 -4.95
CA VAL A 262 0.39 -32.36 -4.83
C VAL A 262 -0.06 -33.11 -3.58
N ASN A 263 -0.22 -32.41 -2.46
CA ASN A 263 -0.58 -32.99 -1.15
C ASN A 263 -2.08 -33.20 -0.96
N GLY A 264 -2.92 -32.92 -1.96
CA GLY A 264 -4.36 -33.19 -1.93
C GLY A 264 -5.20 -32.27 -1.05
N LYS A 265 -4.61 -31.23 -0.44
CA LYS A 265 -5.31 -30.16 0.31
C LYS A 265 -5.00 -28.80 -0.31
N PRO A 266 -5.83 -27.77 -0.09
CA PRO A 266 -5.59 -26.45 -0.66
C PRO A 266 -4.24 -25.86 -0.26
N ILE A 267 -3.66 -25.08 -1.16
CA ILE A 267 -2.50 -24.22 -0.89
C ILE A 267 -2.91 -22.78 -1.20
N LEU A 268 -2.66 -21.86 -0.27
CA LEU A 268 -2.93 -20.44 -0.44
C LEU A 268 -1.64 -19.64 -0.38
N ALA A 269 -1.49 -18.66 -1.27
CA ALA A 269 -0.42 -17.66 -1.18
C ALA A 269 -0.97 -16.25 -1.26
N ASN A 270 -0.34 -15.35 -0.50
CA ASN A 270 -0.62 -13.92 -0.54
C ASN A 270 0.67 -13.11 -0.46
N ASP A 271 0.76 -12.08 -1.27
CA ASP A 271 1.76 -11.03 -1.19
C ASP A 271 1.12 -9.67 -1.46
N THR A 272 1.09 -8.82 -0.45
CA THR A 272 0.58 -7.45 -0.59
C THR A 272 1.68 -6.53 -1.11
N HIS A 273 1.28 -5.56 -1.97
CA HIS A 273 2.21 -4.59 -2.52
C HIS A 273 1.89 -3.20 -1.98
N LEU A 274 2.70 -2.78 -1.02
CA LEU A 274 2.59 -1.50 -0.35
C LEU A 274 3.93 -0.76 -0.44
N ALA A 275 4.03 0.39 0.21
CA ALA A 275 5.31 1.06 0.35
C ALA A 275 6.30 0.19 1.11
N LEU A 276 7.52 0.14 0.60
CA LEU A 276 8.63 -0.57 1.20
C LEU A 276 9.38 0.38 2.14
N THR A 277 8.85 0.49 3.35
CA THR A 277 9.36 1.40 4.39
C THR A 277 10.13 0.66 5.47
N ASN A 278 10.85 1.41 6.29
CA ASN A 278 11.43 0.96 7.53
C ASN A 278 10.89 1.81 8.70
N PRO A 279 10.20 1.22 9.69
CA PRO A 279 9.83 -0.19 9.78
C PRO A 279 8.89 -0.64 8.65
N SER A 280 8.82 -1.97 8.43
CA SER A 280 7.82 -2.58 7.54
C SER A 280 6.41 -2.14 7.91
N PHE A 281 5.52 -2.04 6.90
CA PHE A 281 4.10 -1.77 7.14
C PHE A 281 3.45 -2.85 8.00
N TRP A 282 3.74 -4.11 7.70
CA TRP A 282 3.24 -5.27 8.43
C TRP A 282 4.11 -5.59 9.63
N TRP A 283 3.49 -6.23 10.62
CA TRP A 283 4.09 -6.80 11.81
C TRP A 283 3.52 -8.20 12.01
N GLU A 284 4.36 -9.19 12.26
CA GLU A 284 3.95 -10.57 12.38
C GLU A 284 3.64 -10.93 13.83
N VAL A 285 2.61 -11.77 14.04
CA VAL A 285 2.23 -12.21 15.39
C VAL A 285 1.57 -13.58 15.36
N ASN A 286 1.78 -14.33 16.41
CA ASN A 286 1.10 -15.59 16.68
C ASN A 286 0.32 -15.49 18.00
N LEU A 287 -1.00 -15.71 17.96
CA LEU A 287 -1.94 -15.55 19.06
C LEU A 287 -2.48 -16.90 19.49
N ASN A 288 -2.35 -17.25 20.79
CA ASN A 288 -2.76 -18.53 21.33
C ASN A 288 -3.51 -18.39 22.66
N CYS A 289 -4.79 -18.78 22.66
CA CYS A 289 -5.60 -19.04 23.85
C CYS A 289 -6.59 -20.18 23.53
N PRO A 290 -7.44 -20.62 24.48
CA PRO A 290 -8.37 -21.74 24.21
C PRO A 290 -9.30 -21.56 23.01
N THR A 291 -9.60 -20.33 22.61
CA THR A 291 -10.56 -19.99 21.54
C THR A 291 -9.91 -19.39 20.28
N ILE A 292 -8.64 -19.01 20.34
CA ILE A 292 -7.91 -18.38 19.23
C ILE A 292 -6.53 -19.05 19.10
N HIS A 293 -6.24 -19.51 17.87
CA HIS A 293 -4.93 -20.03 17.48
C HIS A 293 -4.60 -19.51 16.08
N ALA A 294 -4.15 -18.27 15.97
CA ALA A 294 -3.97 -17.59 14.69
C ALA A 294 -2.56 -17.01 14.53
N SER A 295 -2.01 -17.12 13.34
CA SER A 295 -0.71 -16.59 12.94
C SER A 295 -0.84 -15.77 11.66
N GLY A 296 -0.07 -14.71 11.54
CA GLY A 296 -0.03 -13.91 10.33
C GLY A 296 0.39 -12.45 10.57
N PHE A 297 -0.01 -11.61 9.64
CA PHE A 297 0.42 -10.21 9.55
C PHE A 297 -0.66 -9.26 10.07
N ALA A 298 -0.30 -8.47 11.04
CA ALA A 298 -1.12 -7.42 11.64
C ALA A 298 -0.69 -6.03 11.14
N VAL A 299 -1.63 -5.08 11.13
CA VAL A 299 -1.30 -3.66 11.04
C VAL A 299 -0.94 -3.17 12.44
N PRO A 300 0.27 -2.65 12.68
CA PRO A 300 0.64 -2.16 14.00
C PRO A 300 -0.37 -1.16 14.56
N GLY A 301 -0.82 -1.40 15.80
CA GLY A 301 -1.85 -0.59 16.45
C GLY A 301 -3.30 -0.99 16.15
N VAL A 302 -3.52 -2.05 15.36
CA VAL A 302 -4.84 -2.63 15.05
C VAL A 302 -4.93 -4.04 15.63
N PRO A 303 -5.91 -4.36 16.50
CA PRO A 303 -6.04 -5.68 17.11
C PRO A 303 -6.72 -6.66 16.15
N GLY A 304 -5.96 -7.25 15.22
CA GLY A 304 -6.44 -8.24 14.27
C GLY A 304 -5.36 -8.70 13.30
N ILE A 305 -5.60 -9.82 12.65
CA ILE A 305 -4.73 -10.43 11.63
C ILE A 305 -5.49 -10.48 10.30
N PRO A 306 -5.39 -9.43 9.46
CA PRO A 306 -6.10 -9.39 8.17
C PRO A 306 -5.54 -10.36 7.12
N ILE A 307 -4.33 -10.89 7.31
CA ILE A 307 -3.68 -11.86 6.43
C ILE A 307 -3.05 -12.93 7.31
N GLY A 308 -3.46 -14.18 7.15
CA GLY A 308 -2.92 -15.22 8.02
C GLY A 308 -3.63 -16.56 7.88
N HIS A 309 -3.46 -17.36 8.89
CA HIS A 309 -4.11 -18.65 9.05
C HIS A 309 -4.37 -18.94 10.53
N ASN A 310 -5.27 -19.85 10.78
CA ASN A 310 -5.39 -20.54 12.05
C ASN A 310 -5.18 -22.06 11.85
N ARG A 311 -5.64 -22.92 12.73
CA ARG A 311 -5.46 -24.36 12.59
C ARG A 311 -6.32 -24.99 11.50
N GLU A 312 -7.40 -24.33 11.07
CA GLU A 312 -8.42 -24.88 10.19
C GLU A 312 -8.53 -24.16 8.85
N ILE A 313 -8.22 -22.85 8.81
CA ILE A 313 -8.40 -22.00 7.64
C ILE A 313 -7.14 -21.16 7.35
N ALA A 314 -7.00 -20.77 6.08
CA ALA A 314 -6.07 -19.72 5.65
C ALA A 314 -6.83 -18.64 4.87
N TRP A 315 -6.41 -17.37 5.03
CA TRP A 315 -7.01 -16.23 4.33
C TRP A 315 -5.95 -15.21 3.92
N GLY A 316 -6.20 -14.58 2.79
CA GLY A 316 -5.36 -13.52 2.26
C GLY A 316 -6.20 -12.47 1.54
N VAL A 317 -5.61 -11.29 1.29
CA VAL A 317 -6.34 -10.16 0.73
C VAL A 317 -5.60 -9.49 -0.43
N THR A 318 -6.40 -8.91 -1.33
CA THR A 318 -5.91 -7.90 -2.29
C THR A 318 -6.87 -6.71 -2.32
N ASN A 319 -6.38 -5.51 -2.59
CA ASN A 319 -7.25 -4.34 -2.74
C ASN A 319 -8.26 -4.57 -3.88
N VAL A 320 -9.55 -4.32 -3.63
CA VAL A 320 -10.64 -4.43 -4.63
C VAL A 320 -10.49 -3.40 -5.74
N MET A 321 -9.83 -2.27 -5.49
CA MET A 321 -9.81 -1.12 -6.37
C MET A 321 -11.22 -0.54 -6.61
N VAL A 322 -12.05 -0.57 -5.56
CA VAL A 322 -13.40 -0.01 -5.60
C VAL A 322 -13.36 1.49 -5.76
N ASP A 323 -14.36 2.00 -6.46
CA ASP A 323 -14.64 3.42 -6.52
C ASP A 323 -15.59 3.82 -5.38
N ASP A 324 -14.99 4.17 -4.24
CA ASP A 324 -15.63 4.47 -2.96
C ASP A 324 -15.62 5.97 -2.60
N VAL A 325 -15.21 6.82 -3.55
CA VAL A 325 -15.09 8.26 -3.38
C VAL A 325 -15.74 8.96 -4.57
N ASP A 326 -16.67 9.87 -4.34
CA ASP A 326 -17.23 10.73 -5.39
C ASP A 326 -16.97 12.20 -5.10
N PHE A 327 -16.80 12.95 -6.18
CA PHE A 327 -16.67 14.40 -6.14
C PHE A 327 -17.90 15.08 -6.77
N TYR A 328 -18.32 16.19 -6.16
CA TYR A 328 -19.46 16.96 -6.63
C TYR A 328 -19.04 18.41 -6.86
N VAL A 329 -19.33 18.92 -8.04
CA VAL A 329 -19.21 20.35 -8.34
C VAL A 329 -20.40 21.04 -7.71
N GLU A 330 -20.14 22.00 -6.82
CA GLU A 330 -21.16 22.74 -6.10
C GLU A 330 -21.41 24.11 -6.74
N LYS A 331 -22.68 24.47 -6.90
CA LYS A 331 -23.08 25.78 -7.38
C LYS A 331 -23.25 26.73 -6.18
N ILE A 332 -22.27 27.58 -5.95
CA ILE A 332 -22.22 28.49 -4.81
C ILE A 332 -23.01 29.78 -5.09
N ASP A 333 -23.71 30.29 -4.08
CA ASP A 333 -24.41 31.59 -4.16
C ASP A 333 -23.35 32.71 -4.32
N PRO A 334 -23.42 33.53 -5.40
CA PRO A 334 -22.53 34.67 -5.57
C PRO A 334 -22.63 35.74 -4.48
N GLU A 335 -23.83 35.88 -3.87
CA GLU A 335 -24.12 36.89 -2.84
C GLU A 335 -23.82 36.35 -1.43
N ASN A 336 -24.01 35.04 -1.22
CA ASN A 336 -23.72 34.38 0.06
C ASN A 336 -22.83 33.15 -0.13
N PRO A 337 -21.48 33.27 -0.07
CA PRO A 337 -20.56 32.18 -0.32
C PRO A 337 -20.61 31.04 0.71
N ARG A 338 -21.52 31.08 1.67
CA ARG A 338 -21.82 30.01 2.62
C ARG A 338 -23.04 29.19 2.25
N GLN A 339 -23.67 29.48 1.08
CA GLN A 339 -24.82 28.75 0.55
C GLN A 339 -24.45 28.11 -0.80
N TYR A 340 -25.06 26.96 -1.07
CA TYR A 340 -24.95 26.23 -2.33
C TYR A 340 -26.33 25.81 -2.81
N TRP A 341 -26.50 25.77 -4.14
CA TRP A 341 -27.74 25.38 -4.78
C TRP A 341 -27.95 23.87 -4.75
N TYR A 342 -29.12 23.42 -4.35
CA TYR A 342 -29.54 22.03 -4.48
C TYR A 342 -30.96 21.94 -4.99
N LYS A 343 -31.15 21.27 -6.12
CA LYS A 343 -32.41 21.16 -6.85
C LYS A 343 -33.07 22.51 -7.12
N ASP A 344 -33.85 23.01 -6.21
CA ASP A 344 -34.75 24.17 -6.36
C ASP A 344 -34.56 25.23 -5.27
N HIS A 345 -33.58 25.09 -4.37
CA HIS A 345 -33.33 26.04 -3.28
C HIS A 345 -31.85 26.15 -2.88
N TRP A 346 -31.55 27.21 -2.14
CA TRP A 346 -30.25 27.38 -1.50
C TRP A 346 -30.19 26.66 -0.14
N GLU A 347 -29.13 25.92 0.10
CA GLU A 347 -28.83 25.28 1.38
C GLU A 347 -27.62 25.94 2.04
N ASP A 348 -27.61 26.03 3.35
CA ASP A 348 -26.49 26.53 4.15
C ASP A 348 -25.41 25.46 4.28
N MET A 349 -24.15 25.83 4.05
CA MET A 349 -23.03 24.97 4.37
C MET A 349 -22.79 24.90 5.86
N LYS A 350 -22.49 23.73 6.38
CA LYS A 350 -21.99 23.58 7.75
C LYS A 350 -20.57 24.12 7.82
N VAL A 351 -20.30 25.05 8.72
CA VAL A 351 -18.96 25.60 8.98
C VAL A 351 -18.31 24.83 10.11
N ILE A 352 -17.16 24.22 9.85
CA ILE A 352 -16.34 23.54 10.85
C ILE A 352 -15.12 24.40 11.15
N LYS A 353 -14.93 24.72 12.42
CA LYS A 353 -13.80 25.50 12.93
C LYS A 353 -12.84 24.58 13.66
N GLU A 354 -11.60 24.55 13.22
CA GLU A 354 -10.54 23.71 13.78
C GLU A 354 -9.45 24.57 14.42
N ALA A 355 -8.93 24.10 15.55
CA ALA A 355 -7.76 24.67 16.21
C ALA A 355 -6.63 23.61 16.17
N ILE A 356 -5.65 23.84 15.32
CA ILE A 356 -4.53 22.92 15.09
C ILE A 356 -3.35 23.36 15.94
N LYS A 357 -2.93 22.52 16.87
CA LYS A 357 -1.75 22.76 17.70
C LYS A 357 -0.48 22.62 16.85
N VAL A 358 0.49 23.47 17.11
CA VAL A 358 1.77 23.48 16.41
C VAL A 358 2.90 23.38 17.43
N LYS A 359 3.93 22.60 17.10
CA LYS A 359 5.14 22.48 17.94
C LYS A 359 5.70 23.87 18.25
N GLY A 360 6.01 24.11 19.52
CA GLY A 360 6.48 25.41 19.99
C GLY A 360 5.36 26.31 20.56
N GLY A 361 4.09 25.81 20.64
CA GLY A 361 3.06 26.43 21.49
C GLY A 361 2.08 27.34 20.78
N GLY A 362 1.91 27.24 19.46
CA GLY A 362 0.92 28.00 18.70
C GLY A 362 -0.36 27.20 18.41
N LEU A 363 -1.50 27.90 18.25
CA LEU A 363 -2.75 27.37 17.68
C LEU A 363 -3.01 28.07 16.35
N VAL A 364 -3.11 27.30 15.29
CA VAL A 364 -3.55 27.80 13.98
C VAL A 364 -5.04 27.50 13.85
N LYS A 365 -5.84 28.56 13.75
CA LYS A 365 -7.28 28.44 13.52
C LYS A 365 -7.54 28.32 12.03
N LYS A 366 -8.30 27.33 11.65
CA LYS A 366 -8.75 27.06 10.28
C LYS A 366 -10.26 26.89 10.29
N GLU A 367 -10.92 27.22 9.19
CA GLU A 367 -12.30 26.82 8.96
C GLU A 367 -12.43 26.19 7.57
N PHE A 368 -13.38 25.30 7.43
CA PHE A 368 -13.76 24.70 6.16
C PHE A 368 -15.28 24.45 6.15
N PHE A 369 -15.78 24.25 4.96
CA PHE A 369 -17.22 24.14 4.70
C PHE A 369 -17.58 22.71 4.34
N VAL A 370 -18.78 22.29 4.71
CA VAL A 370 -19.32 20.96 4.44
C VAL A 370 -20.70 21.12 3.83
N THR A 371 -20.91 20.58 2.64
CA THR A 371 -22.20 20.45 1.96
C THR A 371 -22.86 19.13 2.35
N ARG A 372 -24.02 18.84 1.78
CA ARG A 372 -24.69 17.53 1.90
C ARG A 372 -23.84 16.36 1.34
N HIS A 373 -22.99 16.64 0.35
CA HIS A 373 -22.09 15.64 -0.25
C HIS A 373 -20.79 15.44 0.55
N GLY A 374 -20.48 16.39 1.45
CA GLY A 374 -19.28 16.30 2.29
C GLY A 374 -18.45 17.59 2.31
N PRO A 375 -17.20 17.50 2.80
CA PRO A 375 -16.33 18.67 2.90
C PRO A 375 -15.96 19.24 1.54
N ILE A 376 -15.93 20.57 1.45
CA ILE A 376 -15.35 21.28 0.30
C ILE A 376 -13.85 21.03 0.30
N VAL A 377 -13.38 20.39 -0.74
CA VAL A 377 -11.97 20.02 -0.91
C VAL A 377 -11.24 20.94 -1.90
N ILE A 378 -12.01 21.63 -2.77
CA ILE A 378 -11.54 22.74 -3.59
C ILE A 378 -12.52 23.88 -3.45
N GLN A 379 -12.03 25.06 -3.12
CA GLN A 379 -12.83 26.26 -3.02
C GLN A 379 -12.46 27.25 -4.13
N ALA A 380 -13.44 27.62 -4.93
CA ALA A 380 -13.28 28.68 -5.94
C ALA A 380 -13.11 30.04 -5.25
N GLY A 381 -12.09 30.80 -5.62
CA GLY A 381 -11.98 32.22 -5.25
C GLY A 381 -12.83 33.07 -6.19
N LYS A 382 -13.24 34.26 -5.73
CA LYS A 382 -14.10 35.25 -6.46
C LYS A 382 -13.52 35.66 -7.80
N ASN A 383 -12.87 35.15 -8.60
CA ASN A 383 -12.33 35.42 -9.94
C ASN A 383 -11.36 34.32 -10.41
N SER A 384 -11.41 33.11 -9.82
CA SER A 384 -10.38 32.11 -10.09
C SER A 384 -10.67 31.23 -11.33
N GLY A 385 -11.87 31.31 -11.90
CA GLY A 385 -12.32 30.37 -12.95
C GLY A 385 -12.34 28.91 -12.50
N LYS A 386 -12.17 28.64 -11.19
CA LYS A 386 -12.16 27.31 -10.59
C LYS A 386 -13.55 26.97 -10.05
N GLU A 387 -13.90 25.71 -10.14
CA GLU A 387 -15.14 25.17 -9.58
C GLU A 387 -14.95 24.88 -8.08
N THR A 388 -16.00 24.99 -7.29
CA THR A 388 -16.03 24.54 -5.89
C THR A 388 -16.43 23.08 -5.89
N ILE A 389 -15.63 22.24 -5.23
CA ILE A 389 -15.83 20.79 -5.25
C ILE A 389 -15.90 20.25 -3.83
N SER A 390 -16.96 19.51 -3.56
CA SER A 390 -17.13 18.69 -2.34
C SER A 390 -16.79 17.23 -2.61
N ARG A 391 -16.63 16.44 -1.53
CA ARG A 391 -16.26 15.03 -1.62
C ARG A 391 -17.11 14.17 -0.69
N ARG A 392 -17.67 13.06 -1.21
CA ARG A 392 -18.28 11.97 -0.46
C ARG A 392 -17.33 10.78 -0.40
N TRP A 393 -17.18 10.14 0.75
CA TRP A 393 -16.33 8.99 0.95
C TRP A 393 -17.02 7.92 1.80
N ALA A 394 -17.10 6.70 1.28
CA ALA A 394 -17.83 5.58 1.90
C ALA A 394 -17.34 5.24 3.32
N TYR A 395 -16.06 5.48 3.63
CA TYR A 395 -15.51 5.29 4.98
C TYR A 395 -16.29 6.04 6.07
N CYS A 396 -16.85 7.20 5.76
CA CYS A 396 -17.62 8.00 6.72
C CYS A 396 -18.95 7.33 7.12
N GLU A 397 -19.39 6.33 6.40
CA GLU A 397 -20.66 5.62 6.57
C GLU A 397 -20.48 4.19 7.11
N CYS A 398 -19.23 3.74 7.40
CA CYS A 398 -18.90 2.43 7.98
C CYS A 398 -19.56 2.22 9.35
N LEU A 399 -20.09 1.03 9.61
CA LEU A 399 -20.97 0.73 10.75
C LEU A 399 -20.31 -0.08 11.87
N GLN A 400 -19.43 -1.04 11.57
CA GLN A 400 -18.94 -2.05 12.53
C GLN A 400 -17.42 -2.29 12.41
N PRO A 401 -16.59 -1.31 12.76
CA PRO A 401 -15.13 -1.47 12.61
C PRO A 401 -14.59 -2.57 13.53
N GLY A 402 -13.84 -3.53 12.95
CA GLY A 402 -13.08 -4.54 13.68
C GLY A 402 -13.80 -5.86 13.97
N LYS A 403 -15.11 -5.94 13.85
CA LYS A 403 -15.88 -7.17 14.17
C LYS A 403 -15.44 -8.34 13.30
N ALA A 404 -15.48 -8.19 11.99
CA ALA A 404 -15.10 -9.24 11.05
C ALA A 404 -13.67 -9.76 11.28
N GLY A 405 -12.71 -8.87 11.56
CA GLY A 405 -11.34 -9.25 11.86
C GLY A 405 -11.20 -10.11 13.13
N TYR A 406 -12.01 -9.87 14.13
CA TYR A 406 -12.04 -10.67 15.35
C TYR A 406 -12.71 -12.03 15.13
N GLU A 407 -13.86 -12.08 14.42
CA GLU A 407 -14.58 -13.31 14.12
C GLU A 407 -13.75 -14.22 13.20
N LEU A 408 -13.01 -13.66 12.26
CA LEU A 408 -12.14 -14.40 11.36
C LEU A 408 -11.05 -15.19 12.09
N LEU A 409 -10.50 -14.68 13.20
CA LEU A 409 -9.51 -15.41 14.00
C LEU A 409 -10.02 -16.74 14.56
N LYS A 410 -11.35 -16.89 14.70
CA LYS A 410 -12.01 -18.04 15.32
C LYS A 410 -12.69 -18.95 14.29
N ALA A 411 -12.85 -18.51 13.05
CA ALA A 411 -13.52 -19.29 12.02
C ALA A 411 -12.79 -20.63 11.76
N ALA A 412 -13.54 -21.72 11.66
CA ALA A 412 -13.02 -23.06 11.45
C ALA A 412 -13.38 -23.66 10.08
N SER A 413 -14.18 -22.95 9.28
CA SER A 413 -14.65 -23.40 7.97
C SER A 413 -14.84 -22.21 7.01
N VAL A 414 -14.84 -22.49 5.71
CA VAL A 414 -15.21 -21.51 4.68
C VAL A 414 -16.57 -20.88 4.95
N LYS A 415 -17.54 -21.63 5.48
CA LYS A 415 -18.84 -21.09 5.87
C LYS A 415 -18.75 -20.05 6.97
N GLU A 416 -17.96 -20.31 8.01
CA GLU A 416 -17.76 -19.37 9.12
C GLU A 416 -16.94 -18.15 8.70
N VAL A 417 -15.97 -18.30 7.77
CA VAL A 417 -15.31 -17.18 7.13
C VAL A 417 -16.31 -16.25 6.45
N ILE A 418 -17.25 -16.79 5.66
CA ILE A 418 -18.26 -15.99 4.98
C ILE A 418 -19.13 -15.23 5.98
N GLU A 419 -19.55 -15.88 7.08
CA GLU A 419 -20.34 -15.20 8.11
C GLU A 419 -19.54 -14.09 8.82
N ALA A 420 -18.28 -14.32 9.14
CA ALA A 420 -17.40 -13.28 9.69
C ALA A 420 -17.27 -12.08 8.72
N LEU A 421 -17.08 -12.36 7.42
CA LEU A 421 -16.92 -11.33 6.39
C LEU A 421 -18.20 -10.50 6.13
N ARG A 422 -19.40 -10.93 6.60
CA ARG A 422 -20.62 -10.11 6.51
C ARG A 422 -20.48 -8.75 7.19
N SER A 423 -19.74 -8.71 8.28
CA SER A 423 -19.43 -7.46 8.99
C SER A 423 -18.17 -6.74 8.50
N TRP A 424 -17.51 -7.26 7.44
CA TRP A 424 -16.37 -6.56 6.82
C TRP A 424 -16.88 -5.52 5.81
N GLU A 425 -16.74 -4.27 6.18
CA GLU A 425 -17.14 -3.13 5.34
C GLU A 425 -15.92 -2.47 4.68
N LEU A 426 -14.88 -2.21 5.47
CA LEU A 426 -13.69 -1.47 5.06
C LEU A 426 -12.46 -1.94 5.85
N PRO A 427 -11.25 -1.88 5.24
CA PRO A 427 -10.95 -1.47 3.87
C PRO A 427 -11.49 -2.46 2.85
N SER A 428 -11.80 -1.97 1.65
CA SER A 428 -12.33 -2.80 0.57
C SER A 428 -11.31 -3.82 0.09
N GLN A 429 -11.58 -5.11 0.35
CA GLN A 429 -10.65 -6.20 0.08
C GLN A 429 -11.30 -7.34 -0.71
N ASN A 430 -10.55 -7.89 -1.67
CA ASN A 430 -10.81 -9.20 -2.24
C ASN A 430 -10.28 -10.25 -1.25
N PHE A 431 -11.14 -10.93 -0.53
CA PHE A 431 -10.75 -12.06 0.31
C PHE A 431 -10.68 -13.34 -0.51
N VAL A 432 -9.53 -14.02 -0.41
CA VAL A 432 -9.36 -15.40 -0.88
C VAL A 432 -9.07 -16.26 0.34
N PHE A 433 -9.75 -17.37 0.47
CA PHE A 433 -9.67 -18.22 1.67
C PHE A 433 -9.87 -19.69 1.33
N ALA A 434 -9.40 -20.56 2.24
CA ALA A 434 -9.56 -21.99 2.15
C ALA A 434 -9.64 -22.64 3.51
N ASP A 435 -10.25 -23.83 3.61
CA ASP A 435 -10.25 -24.65 4.80
C ASP A 435 -9.56 -26.02 4.60
N ARG A 436 -9.23 -26.66 5.70
CA ARG A 436 -8.61 -28.00 5.71
C ARG A 436 -9.51 -29.09 5.12
N GLU A 437 -10.81 -28.89 5.09
CA GLU A 437 -11.76 -29.81 4.47
C GLU A 437 -11.66 -29.80 2.94
N GLY A 438 -11.07 -28.76 2.36
CA GLY A 438 -10.75 -28.67 0.94
C GLY A 438 -11.56 -27.64 0.18
N ALA A 439 -12.44 -26.89 0.86
CA ALA A 439 -13.18 -25.80 0.24
C ALA A 439 -12.26 -24.61 0.01
N ILE A 440 -12.45 -23.93 -1.14
CA ILE A 440 -11.77 -22.67 -1.49
C ILE A 440 -12.82 -21.62 -1.85
N GLY A 441 -12.57 -20.37 -1.48
CA GLY A 441 -13.52 -19.29 -1.71
C GLY A 441 -12.88 -17.94 -1.99
N TYR A 442 -13.68 -17.09 -2.63
CA TYR A 442 -13.44 -15.68 -2.85
C TYR A 442 -14.70 -14.89 -2.49
N TRP A 443 -14.51 -13.73 -1.86
CA TRP A 443 -15.58 -12.76 -1.61
C TRP A 443 -15.06 -11.33 -1.78
N CYS A 444 -15.83 -10.52 -2.54
CA CYS A 444 -15.58 -9.09 -2.67
C CYS A 444 -16.12 -8.36 -1.43
N CYS A 445 -15.27 -8.15 -0.43
CA CYS A 445 -15.61 -7.42 0.79
C CYS A 445 -15.34 -5.94 0.60
N ALA A 446 -16.30 -5.21 0.03
CA ALA A 446 -16.19 -3.81 -0.30
C ALA A 446 -17.50 -3.06 -0.04
N THR A 447 -17.38 -1.81 0.39
CA THR A 447 -18.51 -0.89 0.47
C THR A 447 -18.68 -0.22 -0.89
N VAL A 448 -19.46 -0.87 -1.78
CA VAL A 448 -19.67 -0.44 -3.17
C VAL A 448 -20.88 0.48 -3.24
N PRO A 449 -20.74 1.78 -3.56
CA PRO A 449 -21.86 2.70 -3.66
C PRO A 449 -22.80 2.35 -4.83
N ILE A 450 -24.10 2.42 -4.59
CA ILE A 450 -25.13 2.36 -5.63
C ILE A 450 -25.46 3.78 -6.05
N ARG A 451 -24.91 4.21 -7.17
CA ARG A 451 -25.14 5.56 -7.72
C ARG A 451 -26.46 5.62 -8.47
N SER A 452 -27.17 6.74 -8.33
CA SER A 452 -28.40 6.99 -9.11
C SER A 452 -28.10 7.15 -10.60
N LYS A 453 -26.99 7.82 -10.91
CA LYS A 453 -26.51 8.15 -12.25
C LYS A 453 -25.00 8.39 -12.17
N GLY A 454 -24.30 8.25 -13.30
CA GLY A 454 -22.84 8.40 -13.36
C GLY A 454 -22.08 7.16 -12.92
N ASP A 455 -20.76 7.20 -13.08
CA ASP A 455 -19.85 6.09 -12.81
C ASP A 455 -18.76 6.42 -11.77
N GLY A 456 -18.82 7.61 -11.17
CA GLY A 456 -17.88 8.04 -10.11
C GLY A 456 -16.51 8.50 -10.63
N MET A 457 -16.10 8.13 -11.85
CA MET A 457 -14.78 8.43 -12.38
C MET A 457 -14.49 9.93 -12.52
N LEU A 458 -15.52 10.74 -12.50
CA LEU A 458 -15.47 12.19 -12.79
C LEU A 458 -16.40 12.94 -11.85
N PRO A 459 -16.05 14.18 -11.37
CA PRO A 459 -16.94 14.96 -10.53
C PRO A 459 -18.28 15.29 -11.21
N MET A 460 -19.36 15.14 -10.45
CA MET A 460 -20.73 15.27 -10.91
C MET A 460 -21.36 16.61 -10.49
N PRO A 461 -22.38 17.10 -11.23
CA PRO A 461 -23.12 18.28 -10.82
C PRO A 461 -23.88 18.03 -9.49
N GLY A 462 -23.39 18.57 -8.37
CA GLY A 462 -24.00 18.38 -7.04
C GLY A 462 -25.38 19.03 -6.92
N TRP A 463 -25.63 20.09 -7.70
CA TRP A 463 -26.87 20.89 -7.61
C TRP A 463 -28.12 20.22 -8.20
N THR A 464 -27.99 19.13 -8.98
CA THR A 464 -29.13 18.52 -9.68
C THR A 464 -29.89 17.50 -8.84
N GLY A 465 -29.22 16.87 -7.87
CA GLY A 465 -29.74 15.74 -7.10
C GLY A 465 -29.89 14.43 -7.90
N GLU A 466 -29.34 14.36 -9.11
CA GLU A 466 -29.43 13.16 -9.99
C GLU A 466 -28.33 12.14 -9.68
N TYR A 467 -27.20 12.54 -9.07
CA TYR A 467 -25.98 11.75 -8.90
C TYR A 467 -25.78 11.26 -7.47
N GLU A 468 -26.85 11.15 -6.71
CA GLU A 468 -26.80 10.72 -5.32
C GLU A 468 -26.50 9.23 -5.17
N TRP A 469 -25.86 8.85 -4.06
CA TRP A 469 -25.78 7.47 -3.66
C TRP A 469 -27.12 7.02 -3.05
N LYS A 470 -27.65 5.88 -3.52
CA LYS A 470 -28.91 5.28 -3.01
C LYS A 470 -28.65 4.28 -1.89
N GLY A 471 -27.41 4.05 -1.53
CA GLY A 471 -26.99 3.03 -0.56
C GLY A 471 -25.80 2.25 -1.09
N TYR A 472 -25.63 1.05 -0.57
CA TYR A 472 -24.49 0.17 -0.89
C TYR A 472 -24.98 -1.20 -1.33
N VAL A 473 -24.15 -1.86 -2.17
CA VAL A 473 -24.45 -3.22 -2.63
C VAL A 473 -24.49 -4.17 -1.44
N PRO A 474 -25.62 -4.89 -1.23
CA PRO A 474 -25.76 -5.86 -0.14
C PRO A 474 -24.70 -6.95 -0.20
N PHE A 475 -24.28 -7.47 0.94
CA PHE A 475 -23.21 -8.47 1.04
C PHE A 475 -23.43 -9.66 0.10
N ASP A 476 -24.62 -10.25 0.09
CA ASP A 476 -24.94 -11.44 -0.71
C ASP A 476 -25.03 -11.16 -2.22
N GLN A 477 -25.08 -9.90 -2.62
CA GLN A 477 -25.06 -9.49 -4.03
C GLN A 477 -23.65 -9.11 -4.51
N ARG A 478 -22.68 -9.02 -3.61
CA ARG A 478 -21.29 -8.73 -3.97
C ARG A 478 -20.67 -9.92 -4.71
N PRO A 479 -19.78 -9.70 -5.68
CA PRO A 479 -19.14 -10.79 -6.41
C PRO A 479 -18.45 -11.78 -5.47
N HIS A 480 -18.70 -13.05 -5.67
CA HIS A 480 -18.10 -14.13 -4.89
C HIS A 480 -17.97 -15.41 -5.73
N LEU A 481 -17.11 -16.31 -5.29
CA LEU A 481 -16.84 -17.57 -5.98
C LEU A 481 -16.48 -18.65 -4.96
N LEU A 482 -17.13 -19.82 -5.07
CA LEU A 482 -16.89 -20.95 -4.18
C LEU A 482 -16.60 -22.20 -5.00
N ASN A 483 -15.51 -22.90 -4.71
CA ASN A 483 -15.12 -24.17 -5.31
C ASN A 483 -15.24 -24.21 -6.85
N PRO A 484 -14.61 -23.28 -7.59
CA PRO A 484 -14.74 -23.24 -9.05
C PRO A 484 -14.21 -24.53 -9.69
N GLU A 485 -14.79 -24.92 -10.84
CA GLU A 485 -14.39 -26.12 -11.58
C GLU A 485 -12.94 -26.09 -12.01
N GLU A 486 -12.40 -24.90 -12.31
CA GLU A 486 -10.97 -24.71 -12.63
C GLU A 486 -10.03 -25.14 -11.50
N GLY A 487 -10.55 -25.27 -10.28
CA GLY A 487 -9.79 -25.70 -9.11
C GLY A 487 -8.82 -24.67 -8.55
N PHE A 488 -8.95 -23.39 -8.91
CA PHE A 488 -8.18 -22.29 -8.35
C PHE A 488 -8.92 -20.96 -8.42
N ILE A 489 -8.48 -20.02 -7.58
CA ILE A 489 -8.93 -18.62 -7.59
C ILE A 489 -7.67 -17.76 -7.55
N ASN A 490 -7.59 -16.69 -8.35
CA ASN A 490 -6.48 -15.74 -8.28
C ASN A 490 -6.96 -14.31 -8.45
N THR A 491 -6.40 -13.41 -7.67
CA THR A 491 -6.61 -11.98 -7.75
C THR A 491 -5.26 -11.25 -7.77
N SER A 492 -5.14 -10.24 -8.63
CA SER A 492 -3.98 -9.35 -8.72
C SER A 492 -4.43 -7.90 -8.93
N ASN A 493 -5.50 -7.50 -8.23
CA ASN A 493 -6.19 -6.20 -8.36
C ASN A 493 -6.80 -5.98 -9.75
N ASN A 494 -7.15 -7.06 -10.42
CA ASN A 494 -7.81 -7.08 -11.71
C ASN A 494 -9.33 -6.88 -11.56
N LYS A 495 -10.00 -6.64 -12.68
CA LYS A 495 -11.46 -6.45 -12.70
C LYS A 495 -12.17 -7.61 -12.01
N VAL A 496 -13.06 -7.26 -11.09
CA VAL A 496 -13.72 -8.22 -10.19
C VAL A 496 -14.76 -9.07 -10.92
N ALA A 497 -15.64 -8.43 -11.69
CA ALA A 497 -16.74 -9.08 -12.41
C ALA A 497 -16.88 -8.52 -13.83
N GLY A 498 -17.62 -9.21 -14.69
CA GLY A 498 -17.90 -8.78 -16.06
C GLY A 498 -18.79 -7.55 -16.14
N ASP A 499 -19.00 -7.03 -17.37
CA ASP A 499 -19.85 -5.86 -17.61
C ASP A 499 -21.35 -6.21 -17.48
N ASP A 500 -21.64 -7.47 -17.30
CA ASP A 500 -22.94 -8.05 -17.00
C ASP A 500 -23.31 -8.02 -15.49
N TYR A 501 -22.38 -7.66 -14.60
CA TYR A 501 -22.65 -7.43 -13.19
C TYR A 501 -23.43 -6.12 -13.00
N PRO A 502 -24.56 -6.13 -12.22
CA PRO A 502 -25.51 -5.00 -12.21
C PRO A 502 -25.02 -3.73 -11.52
N TYR A 503 -23.88 -3.77 -10.83
CA TYR A 503 -23.36 -2.65 -10.08
C TYR A 503 -21.95 -2.30 -10.54
N LEU A 504 -21.66 -1.01 -10.62
CA LEU A 504 -20.31 -0.53 -10.89
C LEU A 504 -19.45 -0.68 -9.63
N ILE A 505 -18.34 -1.42 -9.74
CA ILE A 505 -17.36 -1.56 -8.65
C ILE A 505 -16.28 -0.49 -8.76
N GLY A 506 -15.77 -0.21 -9.97
CA GLY A 506 -14.76 0.80 -10.22
C GLY A 506 -14.08 0.69 -11.58
N HIS A 507 -13.07 1.54 -11.79
CA HIS A 507 -12.31 1.66 -13.03
C HIS A 507 -10.81 1.44 -12.86
N TYR A 508 -10.32 1.43 -11.61
CA TYR A 508 -8.90 1.59 -11.22
C TYR A 508 -8.11 0.28 -11.24
N TRP A 509 -8.58 -0.73 -12.00
CA TRP A 509 -7.94 -2.04 -12.07
C TRP A 509 -6.47 -1.93 -12.48
N GLU A 510 -5.60 -2.67 -11.80
CA GLU A 510 -4.19 -2.81 -12.19
C GLU A 510 -4.07 -3.44 -13.60
N PRO A 511 -2.97 -3.20 -14.34
CA PRO A 511 -2.77 -3.82 -15.64
C PRO A 511 -2.89 -5.35 -15.62
N ILE A 512 -3.27 -5.93 -16.77
CA ILE A 512 -3.58 -7.37 -16.90
C ILE A 512 -2.39 -8.31 -16.63
N ASP A 513 -1.18 -7.77 -16.56
CA ASP A 513 0.08 -8.52 -16.59
C ASP A 513 0.18 -9.54 -15.45
N ARG A 514 0.02 -9.08 -14.21
CA ARG A 514 0.19 -9.95 -13.03
C ARG A 514 -0.86 -11.05 -12.96
N VAL A 515 -2.13 -10.71 -13.15
CA VAL A 515 -3.23 -11.69 -13.10
C VAL A 515 -3.10 -12.72 -14.21
N THR A 516 -2.73 -12.30 -15.42
CA THR A 516 -2.52 -13.21 -16.56
C THR A 516 -1.32 -14.12 -16.31
N ARG A 517 -0.21 -13.57 -15.81
CA ARG A 517 1.00 -14.35 -15.54
C ARG A 517 0.78 -15.39 -14.43
N VAL A 518 0.15 -15.01 -13.32
CA VAL A 518 -0.20 -15.95 -12.25
C VAL A 518 -1.10 -17.07 -12.80
N ARG A 519 -2.14 -16.71 -13.59
CA ARG A 519 -3.02 -17.71 -14.21
C ARG A 519 -2.26 -18.66 -15.14
N GLN A 520 -1.36 -18.17 -15.99
CA GLN A 520 -0.51 -19.01 -16.84
C GLN A 520 0.29 -20.01 -16.01
N LEU A 521 0.90 -19.58 -14.92
CA LEU A 521 1.72 -20.44 -14.06
C LEU A 521 0.88 -21.45 -13.28
N LEU A 522 -0.32 -21.06 -12.80
CA LEU A 522 -1.25 -21.99 -12.13
C LEU A 522 -1.84 -23.04 -13.07
N THR A 523 -1.87 -22.78 -14.37
CA THR A 523 -2.40 -23.70 -15.38
C THR A 523 -1.33 -24.50 -16.13
N ALA A 524 -0.06 -24.13 -16.00
CA ALA A 524 1.06 -24.78 -16.67
C ALA A 524 1.25 -26.25 -16.27
N GLN A 525 0.80 -26.61 -15.06
CA GLN A 525 0.94 -27.95 -14.51
C GLN A 525 -0.41 -28.45 -13.97
N LYS A 526 -0.61 -29.79 -14.00
CA LYS A 526 -1.82 -30.42 -13.45
C LYS A 526 -1.88 -30.29 -11.93
N LYS A 527 -0.72 -30.44 -11.26
CA LYS A 527 -0.58 -30.31 -9.80
C LYS A 527 0.58 -29.40 -9.44
N LEU A 528 0.42 -28.65 -8.38
CA LEU A 528 1.36 -27.66 -7.87
C LEU A 528 1.75 -27.99 -6.43
N SER A 529 2.97 -27.66 -6.08
CA SER A 529 3.55 -27.78 -4.74
C SER A 529 3.79 -26.40 -4.11
N VAL A 530 4.19 -26.37 -2.85
CA VAL A 530 4.67 -25.16 -2.15
C VAL A 530 5.87 -24.54 -2.90
N GLU A 531 6.77 -25.36 -3.44
CA GLU A 531 7.93 -24.87 -4.21
C GLU A 531 7.52 -24.17 -5.52
N ASP A 532 6.43 -24.63 -6.17
CA ASP A 532 5.89 -23.93 -7.33
C ASP A 532 5.26 -22.59 -6.94
N PHE A 533 4.61 -22.52 -5.77
CA PHE A 533 4.07 -21.28 -5.20
C PHE A 533 5.18 -20.26 -4.90
N LYS A 534 6.32 -20.69 -4.35
CA LYS A 534 7.51 -19.85 -4.18
C LYS A 534 7.98 -19.28 -5.51
N LYS A 535 8.10 -20.12 -6.54
CA LYS A 535 8.50 -19.68 -7.90
C LYS A 535 7.53 -18.64 -8.47
N ILE A 536 6.21 -18.83 -8.28
CA ILE A 536 5.20 -17.89 -8.74
C ILE A 536 5.34 -16.54 -8.02
N GLN A 537 5.52 -16.52 -6.69
CA GLN A 537 5.72 -15.27 -5.95
C GLN A 537 7.00 -14.51 -6.35
N HIS A 538 7.97 -15.21 -6.89
CA HIS A 538 9.25 -14.62 -7.31
C HIS A 538 9.37 -14.38 -8.82
N ASP A 539 8.29 -14.65 -9.59
CA ASP A 539 8.30 -14.47 -11.04
C ASP A 539 8.46 -13.01 -11.43
N THR A 540 9.45 -12.73 -12.27
CA THR A 540 9.77 -11.39 -12.79
C THR A 540 9.65 -11.32 -14.31
N TYR A 541 8.92 -12.24 -14.93
CA TYR A 541 8.60 -12.18 -16.34
C TYR A 541 7.63 -11.01 -16.62
N CYS A 542 7.97 -10.16 -17.59
CA CYS A 542 7.18 -9.00 -17.97
C CYS A 542 6.41 -9.29 -19.26
N LEU A 543 5.08 -9.46 -19.14
CA LEU A 543 4.22 -9.72 -20.30
C LEU A 543 4.20 -8.54 -21.28
N LEU A 544 4.15 -7.31 -20.77
CA LEU A 544 4.19 -6.12 -21.65
C LEU A 544 5.51 -6.08 -22.44
N ALA A 545 6.62 -6.46 -21.83
CA ALA A 545 7.91 -6.53 -22.53
C ALA A 545 7.86 -7.53 -23.68
N SER A 546 7.25 -8.70 -23.48
CA SER A 546 7.11 -9.69 -24.54
C SER A 546 6.18 -9.23 -25.68
N GLU A 547 5.23 -8.34 -25.41
CA GLU A 547 4.36 -7.73 -26.44
C GLU A 547 5.04 -6.61 -27.24
N LEU A 548 5.80 -5.73 -26.57
CA LEU A 548 6.37 -4.54 -27.20
C LEU A 548 7.71 -4.78 -27.86
N THR A 549 8.55 -5.67 -27.33
CA THR A 549 9.91 -5.90 -27.82
C THR A 549 9.95 -6.27 -29.32
N PRO A 550 9.05 -7.11 -29.87
CA PRO A 550 9.06 -7.38 -31.31
C PRO A 550 8.92 -6.11 -32.18
N ARG A 551 8.17 -5.11 -31.72
CA ARG A 551 8.04 -3.81 -32.43
C ARG A 551 9.31 -2.97 -32.28
N PHE A 552 9.92 -2.95 -31.11
CA PHE A 552 11.23 -2.30 -30.91
C PHE A 552 12.31 -2.91 -31.79
N LEU A 553 12.32 -4.25 -31.92
CA LEU A 553 13.27 -4.94 -32.81
C LEU A 553 13.10 -4.55 -34.28
N ALA A 554 11.85 -4.35 -34.74
CA ALA A 554 11.58 -3.87 -36.09
C ALA A 554 12.09 -2.43 -36.30
N VAL A 555 11.83 -1.52 -35.36
CA VAL A 555 12.37 -0.15 -35.41
C VAL A 555 13.89 -0.13 -35.40
N LEU A 556 14.51 -0.93 -34.53
CA LEU A 556 15.97 -1.04 -34.44
C LEU A 556 16.62 -1.58 -35.73
N GLU A 557 15.92 -2.46 -36.46
CA GLU A 557 16.37 -2.94 -37.77
C GLU A 557 16.21 -1.89 -38.86
N ASN A 558 15.05 -1.19 -38.90
CA ASN A 558 14.77 -0.18 -39.89
C ASN A 558 15.72 1.02 -39.79
N HIS A 559 16.27 1.30 -38.60
CA HIS A 559 17.15 2.43 -38.30
C HIS A 559 18.52 1.99 -37.77
N LYS A 560 19.03 0.85 -38.24
CA LYS A 560 20.28 0.23 -37.76
C LYS A 560 21.52 1.11 -37.89
N GLU A 561 21.50 2.14 -38.73
CA GLU A 561 22.53 3.16 -38.90
C GLU A 561 22.66 4.09 -37.69
N MET A 562 21.60 4.19 -36.88
CA MET A 562 21.64 5.01 -35.65
C MET A 562 22.59 4.41 -34.62
N LYS A 563 23.29 5.30 -33.91
CA LYS A 563 24.32 4.90 -32.94
C LYS A 563 23.77 4.01 -31.84
N GLY A 564 24.21 2.75 -31.82
CA GLY A 564 23.90 1.76 -30.79
C GLY A 564 22.64 0.91 -31.07
N PHE A 565 21.89 1.20 -32.13
CA PHE A 565 20.67 0.45 -32.45
C PHE A 565 20.97 -1.01 -32.78
N GLN A 566 22.02 -1.29 -33.55
CA GLN A 566 22.41 -2.65 -33.84
C GLN A 566 22.73 -3.45 -32.55
N LYS A 567 23.51 -2.88 -31.64
CA LYS A 567 23.84 -3.56 -30.37
C LYS A 567 22.61 -3.72 -29.46
N ALA A 568 21.74 -2.72 -29.38
CA ALA A 568 20.48 -2.82 -28.63
C ALA A 568 19.57 -3.91 -29.22
N ARG A 569 19.52 -4.06 -30.54
CA ARG A 569 18.79 -5.12 -31.23
C ARG A 569 19.31 -6.51 -30.87
N GLU A 570 20.64 -6.69 -30.83
CA GLU A 570 21.27 -7.97 -30.40
C GLU A 570 20.85 -8.31 -28.96
N ILE A 571 20.96 -7.35 -28.05
CA ILE A 571 20.63 -7.54 -26.62
C ILE A 571 19.13 -7.84 -26.42
N LEU A 572 18.24 -7.04 -27.02
CA LEU A 572 16.80 -7.26 -26.91
C LEU A 572 16.32 -8.52 -27.65
N GLY A 573 16.95 -8.88 -28.74
CA GLY A 573 16.63 -10.09 -29.52
C GLY A 573 16.98 -11.39 -28.80
N ALA A 574 17.95 -11.36 -27.91
CA ALA A 574 18.35 -12.50 -27.08
C ALA A 574 17.60 -12.57 -25.72
N TRP A 575 16.72 -11.60 -25.43
CA TRP A 575 16.09 -11.47 -24.12
C TRP A 575 14.90 -12.41 -23.92
N ASN A 576 14.85 -13.02 -22.74
CA ASN A 576 13.76 -13.90 -22.30
C ASN A 576 12.62 -13.17 -21.55
N PHE A 577 12.60 -11.84 -21.56
CA PHE A 577 11.62 -10.95 -20.91
C PHE A 577 11.60 -11.04 -19.37
N VAL A 578 12.60 -11.65 -18.75
CA VAL A 578 12.77 -11.68 -17.30
C VAL A 578 13.46 -10.40 -16.86
N MET A 579 12.84 -9.66 -15.95
CA MET A 579 13.36 -8.41 -15.39
C MET A 579 14.40 -8.71 -14.29
N ALA A 580 15.45 -9.48 -14.66
CA ALA A 580 16.56 -9.79 -13.75
C ALA A 580 17.38 -8.52 -13.47
N LYS A 581 17.90 -8.36 -12.24
CA LYS A 581 18.72 -7.19 -11.87
C LYS A 581 20.05 -7.12 -12.64
N GLU A 582 20.51 -8.23 -13.22
CA GLU A 582 21.71 -8.32 -14.07
C GLU A 582 21.42 -8.03 -15.55
N SER A 583 20.16 -7.89 -15.97
CA SER A 583 19.77 -7.84 -17.38
C SER A 583 20.00 -6.45 -18.00
N SER A 584 20.79 -6.40 -19.08
CA SER A 584 20.93 -5.20 -19.91
C SER A 584 19.67 -4.94 -20.75
N ALA A 585 19.02 -6.00 -21.23
CA ALA A 585 17.79 -5.90 -21.99
C ALA A 585 16.65 -5.28 -21.17
N ALA A 586 16.52 -5.65 -19.88
CA ALA A 586 15.56 -5.04 -18.97
C ALA A 586 15.78 -3.53 -18.82
N CYS A 587 17.04 -3.07 -18.75
CA CYS A 587 17.39 -1.65 -18.74
C CYS A 587 16.87 -0.94 -20.00
N ILE A 588 17.24 -1.46 -21.17
CA ILE A 588 16.87 -0.86 -22.47
C ILE A 588 15.36 -0.81 -22.59
N PHE A 589 14.68 -1.91 -22.30
CA PHE A 589 13.21 -1.97 -22.39
C PHE A 589 12.53 -0.96 -21.44
N GLU A 590 12.86 -0.96 -20.17
CA GLU A 590 12.14 -0.17 -19.17
C GLU A 590 12.38 1.34 -19.36
N VAL A 591 13.62 1.74 -19.72
CA VAL A 591 13.92 3.13 -20.01
C VAL A 591 13.23 3.58 -21.31
N THR A 592 13.21 2.74 -22.35
CA THR A 592 12.46 3.02 -23.58
C THR A 592 10.97 3.17 -23.30
N PHE A 593 10.38 2.24 -22.55
CA PHE A 593 8.97 2.30 -22.16
C PHE A 593 8.64 3.57 -21.38
N ARG A 594 9.55 4.00 -20.47
CA ARG A 594 9.37 5.26 -19.74
C ARG A 594 9.47 6.48 -20.67
N LYS A 595 10.39 6.47 -21.66
CA LYS A 595 10.48 7.53 -22.68
C LYS A 595 9.24 7.57 -23.59
N MET A 596 8.66 6.39 -23.90
CA MET A 596 7.39 6.37 -24.64
C MET A 596 6.26 7.08 -23.88
N MET A 597 6.19 6.97 -22.56
CA MET A 597 5.20 7.74 -21.78
C MET A 597 5.40 9.25 -21.97
N ASP A 598 6.67 9.73 -21.92
CA ASP A 598 6.99 11.14 -22.12
C ASP A 598 6.58 11.60 -23.52
N ASN A 599 6.99 10.85 -24.54
CA ASN A 599 6.79 11.23 -25.94
C ASN A 599 5.34 11.10 -26.44
N ILE A 600 4.51 10.29 -25.75
CA ILE A 600 3.10 10.08 -26.11
C ILE A 600 2.18 11.10 -25.41
N PHE A 601 2.49 11.50 -24.16
CA PHE A 601 1.48 12.20 -23.36
C PHE A 601 1.88 13.61 -22.94
N GLN A 602 3.18 13.93 -22.90
CA GLN A 602 3.64 15.17 -22.25
C GLN A 602 3.32 16.43 -23.04
N ASP A 603 3.38 16.39 -24.35
CA ASP A 603 3.17 17.54 -25.22
C ASP A 603 1.71 18.02 -25.16
N GLU A 604 0.72 17.13 -25.23
CA GLU A 604 -0.67 17.51 -25.10
C GLU A 604 -1.06 17.87 -23.66
N LEU A 605 -0.55 17.14 -22.68
CA LEU A 605 -0.94 17.36 -21.29
C LEU A 605 -0.21 18.55 -20.65
N GLY A 606 1.00 18.85 -21.13
CA GLY A 606 1.91 19.80 -20.49
C GLY A 606 2.46 19.24 -19.17
N ALA A 607 3.59 19.77 -18.72
CA ALA A 607 4.41 19.19 -17.65
C ALA A 607 3.65 18.90 -16.33
N ASP A 608 2.75 19.79 -15.91
CA ASP A 608 2.05 19.63 -14.62
C ASP A 608 0.97 18.56 -14.66
N LEU A 609 0.10 18.58 -15.68
CA LEU A 609 -0.97 17.59 -15.82
C LEU A 609 -0.43 16.22 -16.20
N TYR A 610 0.63 16.18 -17.02
CA TYR A 610 1.34 14.94 -17.31
C TYR A 610 1.90 14.30 -16.03
N ARG A 611 2.51 15.08 -15.14
CA ARG A 611 2.99 14.58 -13.85
C ARG A 611 1.84 14.04 -12.98
N GLU A 612 0.66 14.67 -13.00
CA GLU A 612 -0.54 14.13 -12.34
C GLU A 612 -1.01 12.82 -12.99
N TYR A 613 -0.97 12.71 -14.31
CA TYR A 613 -1.32 11.49 -15.04
C TYR A 613 -0.40 10.31 -14.71
N LEU A 614 0.91 10.54 -14.65
CA LEU A 614 1.87 9.50 -14.26
C LEU A 614 1.58 8.89 -12.89
N LYS A 615 1.02 9.67 -11.97
CA LYS A 615 0.65 9.20 -10.62
C LYS A 615 -0.57 8.28 -10.62
N THR A 616 -1.35 8.24 -11.67
CA THR A 616 -2.46 7.29 -11.80
C THR A 616 -2.00 5.84 -12.03
N THR A 617 -0.74 5.61 -12.03
CA THR A 617 0.09 4.40 -12.18
C THR A 617 -0.45 3.27 -13.05
N MET A 618 -1.73 2.90 -12.90
CA MET A 618 -2.38 1.81 -13.63
C MET A 618 -2.77 2.21 -15.07
N PHE A 619 -3.07 3.48 -15.33
CA PHE A 619 -3.57 3.91 -16.63
C PHE A 619 -2.48 4.08 -17.70
N PRO A 620 -1.31 4.71 -17.44
CA PRO A 620 -0.28 4.87 -18.48
C PRO A 620 0.14 3.56 -19.16
N PRO A 621 0.42 2.46 -18.46
CA PRO A 621 0.76 1.18 -19.08
C PRO A 621 -0.41 0.58 -19.88
N ARG A 622 -1.65 0.71 -19.39
CA ARG A 622 -2.85 0.25 -20.11
C ARG A 622 -3.07 1.05 -21.38
N ALA A 623 -2.89 2.37 -21.30
CA ALA A 623 -3.02 3.26 -22.44
C ALA A 623 -1.99 2.92 -23.53
N ILE A 624 -0.69 2.84 -23.21
CA ILE A 624 0.36 2.49 -24.16
C ILE A 624 0.08 1.14 -24.83
N ARG A 625 -0.27 0.11 -24.05
CA ARG A 625 -0.63 -1.20 -24.60
C ARG A 625 -1.77 -1.08 -25.61
N THR A 626 -2.82 -0.32 -25.29
CA THR A 626 -3.99 -0.11 -26.16
C THR A 626 -3.60 0.64 -27.43
N LEU A 627 -2.85 1.74 -27.32
CA LEU A 627 -2.38 2.54 -28.45
C LEU A 627 -1.48 1.75 -29.40
N VAL A 628 -0.53 0.98 -28.83
CA VAL A 628 0.39 0.16 -29.62
C VAL A 628 -0.34 -1.00 -30.32
N ARG A 629 -1.33 -1.61 -29.69
CA ARG A 629 -2.17 -2.63 -30.34
C ARG A 629 -3.01 -2.04 -31.48
N ALA A 630 -3.52 -0.82 -31.32
CA ALA A 630 -4.27 -0.11 -32.36
C ALA A 630 -3.39 0.27 -33.57
N GLY A 631 -2.08 0.50 -33.35
CA GLY A 631 -1.10 0.82 -34.41
C GLY A 631 -1.17 2.26 -34.92
N ALA A 632 -2.26 2.98 -34.68
CA ALA A 632 -2.45 4.38 -35.01
C ALA A 632 -3.29 5.08 -33.94
N SER A 633 -2.90 6.28 -33.57
CA SER A 633 -3.60 7.13 -32.61
C SER A 633 -3.16 8.58 -32.77
N PRO A 634 -4.05 9.55 -32.51
CA PRO A 634 -3.66 10.97 -32.46
C PRO A 634 -2.70 11.29 -31.29
N TRP A 635 -2.47 10.38 -30.34
CA TRP A 635 -1.48 10.52 -29.28
C TRP A 635 -0.04 10.28 -29.73
N PHE A 636 0.19 9.75 -30.93
CA PHE A 636 1.55 9.61 -31.47
C PHE A 636 2.05 10.90 -32.15
N ASP A 637 1.17 11.83 -32.42
CA ASP A 637 1.47 13.11 -33.05
C ASP A 637 1.97 14.11 -31.99
N ASN A 638 3.19 14.59 -32.10
CA ASN A 638 3.70 15.63 -31.24
C ASN A 638 3.15 17.00 -31.64
N VAL A 639 2.17 17.48 -30.88
CA VAL A 639 1.47 18.75 -31.18
C VAL A 639 2.38 19.99 -31.14
N THR A 640 3.64 19.87 -30.78
CA THR A 640 4.62 20.97 -30.78
C THR A 640 5.47 21.00 -32.03
N THR A 641 5.43 19.98 -32.87
CA THR A 641 6.14 19.90 -34.16
C THR A 641 5.21 20.26 -35.34
N ARG A 642 5.77 20.34 -36.57
CA ARG A 642 4.99 20.54 -37.77
C ARG A 642 4.72 19.24 -38.52
N GLU A 643 5.55 18.27 -38.32
CA GLU A 643 5.47 16.95 -38.92
C GLU A 643 4.54 16.10 -38.05
N LYS A 644 3.80 15.22 -38.66
CA LYS A 644 2.90 14.32 -38.00
C LYS A 644 3.62 13.00 -37.72
N GLU A 645 3.93 12.78 -36.48
CA GLU A 645 4.63 11.57 -36.06
C GLU A 645 3.70 10.35 -36.05
N THR A 646 4.31 9.20 -36.30
CA THR A 646 3.70 7.88 -36.23
C THR A 646 4.13 7.12 -34.98
N MET A 647 3.53 5.97 -34.74
CA MET A 647 3.95 5.05 -33.67
C MET A 647 5.42 4.66 -33.82
N GLU A 648 5.90 4.45 -35.07
CA GLU A 648 7.30 4.07 -35.34
C GLU A 648 8.25 5.21 -34.99
N ASP A 649 7.91 6.44 -35.34
CA ASP A 649 8.71 7.64 -34.99
C ASP A 649 8.81 7.82 -33.48
N ILE A 650 7.71 7.67 -32.75
CA ILE A 650 7.70 7.72 -31.28
C ILE A 650 8.56 6.61 -30.68
N MET A 651 8.49 5.39 -31.19
CA MET A 651 9.32 4.28 -30.71
C MET A 651 10.80 4.52 -31.02
N GLN A 652 11.14 5.01 -32.24
CA GLN A 652 12.51 5.34 -32.61
C GLN A 652 13.10 6.41 -31.70
N MET A 653 12.37 7.52 -31.53
CA MET A 653 12.77 8.62 -30.66
C MET A 653 12.97 8.15 -29.22
N SER A 654 12.05 7.32 -28.72
CA SER A 654 12.12 6.78 -27.36
C SER A 654 13.30 5.84 -27.15
N LEU A 655 13.63 5.01 -28.14
CA LEU A 655 14.82 4.13 -28.14
C LEU A 655 16.11 4.95 -28.12
N ASP A 656 16.22 5.97 -28.96
CA ASP A 656 17.42 6.83 -29.02
C ASP A 656 17.64 7.61 -27.72
N GLN A 657 16.57 8.19 -27.18
CA GLN A 657 16.59 8.87 -25.88
C GLN A 657 16.96 7.92 -24.76
N ALA A 658 16.43 6.70 -24.75
CA ALA A 658 16.74 5.68 -23.74
C ALA A 658 18.21 5.25 -23.79
N LEU A 659 18.72 4.95 -24.97
CA LEU A 659 20.13 4.58 -25.16
C LEU A 659 21.07 5.73 -24.78
N THR A 660 20.68 6.97 -25.01
CA THR A 660 21.43 8.16 -24.60
C THR A 660 21.45 8.29 -23.08
N GLU A 661 20.29 8.23 -22.42
CA GLU A 661 20.21 8.26 -20.94
C GLU A 661 21.02 7.15 -20.29
N LEU A 662 20.96 5.94 -20.83
CA LEU A 662 21.68 4.79 -20.28
C LEU A 662 23.19 4.94 -20.46
N ARG A 663 23.66 5.50 -21.60
CA ARG A 663 25.09 5.83 -21.79
C ARG A 663 25.58 6.85 -20.78
N GLU A 664 24.81 7.89 -20.53
CA GLU A 664 25.15 8.91 -19.55
C GLU A 664 25.24 8.34 -18.13
N LYS A 665 24.33 7.44 -17.76
CA LYS A 665 24.28 6.85 -16.42
C LYS A 665 25.29 5.72 -16.21
N MET A 666 25.60 4.92 -17.22
CA MET A 666 26.32 3.66 -17.06
C MET A 666 27.53 3.48 -17.99
N GLY A 667 27.81 4.47 -18.86
CA GLY A 667 28.93 4.41 -19.82
C GLY A 667 28.51 3.77 -21.15
N ASN A 668 29.48 3.71 -22.10
CA ASN A 668 29.20 3.34 -23.50
C ASN A 668 29.03 1.85 -23.74
N ASP A 669 29.53 1.00 -22.86
CA ASP A 669 29.48 -0.46 -23.01
C ASP A 669 28.15 -1.02 -22.53
N MET A 670 27.27 -1.34 -23.49
CA MET A 670 25.92 -1.84 -23.23
C MET A 670 25.90 -3.22 -22.56
N ASP A 671 26.95 -4.04 -22.72
CA ASP A 671 27.04 -5.35 -22.08
C ASP A 671 27.25 -5.24 -20.55
N THR A 672 27.71 -4.08 -20.09
CA THR A 672 27.90 -3.77 -18.66
C THR A 672 26.68 -3.12 -18.00
N TRP A 673 25.66 -2.77 -18.78
CA TRP A 673 24.44 -2.22 -18.23
C TRP A 673 23.67 -3.29 -17.47
N THR A 674 23.26 -3.00 -16.26
CA THR A 674 22.47 -3.92 -15.47
C THR A 674 21.30 -3.19 -14.85
N TRP A 675 20.13 -3.81 -14.90
CA TRP A 675 18.90 -3.24 -14.35
C TRP A 675 19.09 -2.79 -12.90
N GLY A 676 19.71 -3.60 -12.07
CA GLY A 676 19.96 -3.28 -10.65
C GLY A 676 20.92 -2.11 -10.38
N LYS A 677 21.65 -1.59 -11.38
CA LYS A 677 22.45 -0.36 -11.20
C LYS A 677 21.59 0.89 -11.11
N ILE A 678 20.46 0.90 -11.76
CA ILE A 678 19.50 2.01 -11.74
C ILE A 678 18.22 1.68 -10.98
N HIS A 679 17.85 0.41 -10.86
CA HIS A 679 16.66 -0.06 -10.18
C HIS A 679 17.01 -0.61 -8.79
N SER A 680 16.98 0.29 -7.81
CA SER A 680 17.41 -0.03 -6.44
C SER A 680 16.32 0.29 -5.42
N LEU A 681 16.32 -0.48 -4.33
CA LEU A 681 15.37 -0.35 -3.23
C LEU A 681 16.06 0.26 -2.01
N THR A 682 15.52 1.37 -1.54
CA THR A 682 15.85 1.92 -0.22
C THR A 682 14.61 1.88 0.66
N TYR A 683 14.68 1.15 1.77
CA TYR A 683 13.63 1.16 2.79
C TYR A 683 13.73 2.46 3.58
N GLN A 684 12.84 3.39 3.30
CA GLN A 684 12.87 4.73 3.90
C GLN A 684 12.10 4.77 5.23
N HIS A 685 12.73 5.39 6.23
CA HIS A 685 12.07 5.79 7.45
C HIS A 685 11.52 7.22 7.33
N PRO A 686 10.37 7.58 7.94
CA PRO A 686 9.85 8.94 7.89
C PRO A 686 10.86 10.02 8.31
N LEU A 687 11.69 9.77 9.32
CA LEU A 687 12.77 10.67 9.73
C LEU A 687 14.00 10.61 8.84
N GLY A 688 14.22 9.51 8.14
CA GLY A 688 15.37 9.29 7.25
C GLY A 688 15.33 10.12 5.94
N LYS A 689 14.28 10.92 5.73
CA LYS A 689 14.25 11.91 4.65
C LYS A 689 15.16 13.12 4.91
N LYS A 690 15.60 13.32 6.16
CA LYS A 690 16.50 14.42 6.55
C LYS A 690 17.90 13.91 6.86
N LYS A 691 18.91 14.42 6.15
CA LYS A 691 20.32 14.15 6.47
C LYS A 691 20.72 14.80 7.82
N PRO A 692 21.56 14.13 8.62
CA PRO A 692 22.19 12.81 8.41
C PRO A 692 21.35 11.63 8.97
N LEU A 693 20.05 11.79 9.26
CA LEU A 693 19.21 10.76 9.85
C LEU A 693 18.98 9.58 8.90
N ASP A 694 19.16 9.77 7.60
CA ASP A 694 19.16 8.70 6.59
C ASP A 694 20.18 7.61 6.92
N LEU A 695 21.36 7.95 7.41
CA LEU A 695 22.41 7.01 7.81
C LEU A 695 22.03 6.15 9.03
N LEU A 696 21.07 6.62 9.84
CA LEU A 696 20.61 5.92 11.03
C LEU A 696 19.39 5.02 10.75
N PHE A 697 18.47 5.50 9.92
CA PHE A 697 17.15 4.93 9.81
C PHE A 697 16.85 4.25 8.49
N ASN A 698 17.48 4.65 7.38
CA ASN A 698 17.24 4.05 6.09
C ASN A 698 18.10 2.80 5.89
N LEU A 699 17.58 1.83 5.11
CA LEU A 699 18.28 0.60 4.77
C LEU A 699 18.37 0.47 3.24
N GLY A 700 19.56 0.26 2.72
CA GLY A 700 19.84 0.20 1.28
C GLY A 700 20.82 1.27 0.80
N PRO A 701 20.90 1.56 -0.51
CA PRO A 701 20.13 0.96 -1.61
C PRO A 701 20.53 -0.50 -1.92
N TYR A 702 19.55 -1.33 -2.29
CA TYR A 702 19.74 -2.72 -2.71
C TYR A 702 19.33 -2.88 -4.18
N PRO A 703 20.17 -3.43 -5.07
CA PRO A 703 19.77 -3.80 -6.41
C PRO A 703 18.67 -4.86 -6.40
N VAL A 704 17.57 -4.62 -7.11
CA VAL A 704 16.43 -5.54 -7.12
C VAL A 704 15.95 -5.87 -8.54
N PRO A 705 15.44 -7.12 -8.77
CA PRO A 705 14.77 -7.49 -10.01
C PRO A 705 13.31 -7.01 -10.03
N GLY A 706 12.62 -7.25 -11.15
CA GLY A 706 11.19 -6.97 -11.32
C GLY A 706 10.92 -5.55 -11.82
N SER A 707 9.64 -5.23 -11.93
CA SER A 707 9.12 -3.92 -12.36
C SER A 707 7.72 -3.68 -11.78
N HIS A 708 7.04 -2.65 -12.24
CA HIS A 708 5.63 -2.40 -11.92
C HIS A 708 4.71 -3.57 -12.34
N LEU A 709 5.01 -4.24 -13.46
CA LEU A 709 4.12 -5.19 -14.14
C LEU A 709 4.42 -6.66 -13.84
N THR A 710 5.45 -6.96 -13.08
CA THR A 710 5.83 -8.33 -12.73
C THR A 710 5.09 -8.84 -11.48
N VAL A 711 4.94 -10.17 -11.35
CA VAL A 711 4.31 -10.79 -10.16
C VAL A 711 5.09 -10.39 -8.90
N ASN A 712 6.42 -10.59 -8.90
CA ASN A 712 7.32 -10.02 -7.88
C ASN A 712 7.49 -8.53 -8.16
N LYS A 713 6.49 -7.75 -7.79
CA LYS A 713 6.41 -6.31 -8.08
C LYS A 713 7.48 -5.53 -7.33
N LYS A 714 8.21 -4.70 -8.08
CA LYS A 714 9.15 -3.68 -7.58
C LYS A 714 8.91 -2.41 -8.38
N GLN A 715 8.05 -1.54 -7.85
CA GLN A 715 7.59 -0.35 -8.55
C GLN A 715 8.37 0.88 -8.10
N TYR A 716 8.74 1.71 -9.05
CA TYR A 716 9.18 3.10 -8.86
C TYR A 716 8.06 4.07 -9.25
N ALA A 717 8.14 5.30 -8.78
CA ALA A 717 7.24 6.35 -9.22
C ALA A 717 7.66 6.85 -10.61
N TYR A 718 6.73 6.89 -11.57
CA TYR A 718 7.05 7.27 -12.96
C TYR A 718 7.58 8.71 -13.09
N GLU A 719 7.23 9.59 -12.17
CA GLU A 719 7.75 10.97 -12.11
C GLU A 719 9.16 11.09 -11.49
N THR A 720 9.63 10.05 -10.79
CA THR A 720 10.99 9.94 -10.25
C THR A 720 11.51 8.53 -10.54
N PRO A 721 11.88 8.25 -11.81
CA PRO A 721 12.08 6.89 -12.24
C PRO A 721 13.30 6.21 -11.63
N TYR A 722 13.13 4.95 -11.46
CA TYR A 722 13.91 3.78 -11.18
C TYR A 722 14.16 3.51 -9.70
N ASP A 723 14.04 4.48 -8.80
CA ASP A 723 14.14 4.24 -7.35
C ASP A 723 12.90 3.54 -6.82
N VAL A 724 13.06 2.30 -6.36
CA VAL A 724 11.95 1.48 -5.87
C VAL A 724 11.49 1.96 -4.50
N GLY A 725 10.23 2.37 -4.43
CA GLY A 725 9.58 2.75 -3.17
C GLY A 725 8.38 1.87 -2.81
N HIS A 726 7.97 0.99 -3.73
CA HIS A 726 6.73 0.22 -3.60
C HIS A 726 6.89 -1.20 -4.18
N GLY A 727 6.29 -2.18 -3.53
CA GLY A 727 6.37 -3.58 -3.98
C GLY A 727 5.89 -4.54 -2.90
N VAL A 728 6.31 -5.80 -3.04
CA VAL A 728 5.92 -6.88 -2.13
C VAL A 728 6.29 -6.52 -0.69
N SER A 729 5.31 -6.30 0.17
CA SER A 729 5.47 -5.81 1.55
C SER A 729 5.35 -6.91 2.61
N GLN A 730 5.01 -8.11 2.20
CA GLN A 730 5.07 -9.38 2.94
C GLN A 730 4.84 -10.53 1.94
N ARG A 731 5.24 -11.75 2.32
CA ARG A 731 4.83 -12.98 1.61
C ARG A 731 4.34 -14.00 2.59
N MET A 732 3.31 -14.73 2.18
CA MET A 732 2.74 -15.87 2.91
C MET A 732 2.46 -17.02 1.95
N ILE A 733 2.77 -18.24 2.35
CA ILE A 733 2.32 -19.48 1.71
C ILE A 733 1.86 -20.43 2.81
N VAL A 734 0.63 -20.92 2.68
CA VAL A 734 0.02 -21.87 3.62
C VAL A 734 -0.44 -23.11 2.87
N ASP A 735 0.16 -24.26 3.16
CA ASP A 735 -0.34 -25.57 2.76
C ASP A 735 -1.25 -26.11 3.85
N LEU A 736 -2.52 -26.27 3.54
CA LEU A 736 -3.52 -26.73 4.51
C LEU A 736 -3.41 -28.23 4.84
N SER A 737 -2.51 -28.98 4.16
CA SER A 737 -2.11 -30.32 4.57
C SER A 737 -1.08 -30.29 5.70
N ALA A 738 -0.28 -29.22 5.80
CA ALA A 738 0.82 -29.06 6.71
C ALA A 738 0.92 -27.60 7.22
N ILE A 739 -0.12 -27.13 7.91
CA ILE A 739 -0.21 -25.73 8.41
C ILE A 739 0.96 -25.38 9.33
N SER A 740 1.54 -26.34 10.02
CA SER A 740 2.75 -26.18 10.82
C SER A 740 4.00 -25.81 10.03
N GLU A 741 3.96 -25.91 8.71
CA GLU A 741 5.01 -25.57 7.77
C GLU A 741 4.69 -24.27 6.98
N ALA A 742 3.72 -23.48 7.44
CA ALA A 742 3.40 -22.19 6.83
C ALA A 742 4.64 -21.28 6.75
N LEU A 743 4.76 -20.56 5.65
CA LEU A 743 5.95 -19.78 5.29
C LEU A 743 5.63 -18.30 5.23
N HIS A 744 6.42 -17.50 5.93
CA HIS A 744 6.28 -16.05 6.00
C HIS A 744 7.61 -15.34 5.69
N VAL A 745 7.54 -14.06 5.32
CA VAL A 745 8.68 -13.13 5.31
C VAL A 745 8.25 -11.69 5.26
N LEU A 746 8.92 -10.85 6.03
CA LEU A 746 8.83 -9.38 5.96
C LEU A 746 10.01 -8.80 5.15
N PRO A 747 9.84 -7.62 4.53
CA PRO A 747 10.90 -7.00 3.73
C PRO A 747 12.07 -6.43 4.55
N THR A 748 11.91 -6.13 5.85
CA THR A 748 12.97 -5.62 6.72
C THR A 748 13.23 -6.51 7.93
N GLY A 749 12.38 -6.46 8.92
CA GLY A 749 12.42 -7.25 10.14
C GLY A 749 11.25 -6.88 11.04
N GLU A 750 11.17 -7.54 12.18
CA GLU A 750 10.04 -7.41 13.09
C GLU A 750 10.08 -6.11 13.90
N SER A 751 11.25 -5.65 14.29
CA SER A 751 11.42 -4.48 15.16
C SER A 751 11.60 -3.18 14.38
N GLY A 752 10.96 -2.08 14.83
CA GLY A 752 11.23 -0.72 14.37
C GLY A 752 12.40 -0.04 15.08
N GLN A 753 13.05 -0.70 16.04
CA GLN A 753 14.12 -0.10 16.82
C GLN A 753 15.49 -0.32 16.21
N VAL A 754 16.22 0.74 15.91
CA VAL A 754 17.49 0.77 15.13
C VAL A 754 18.57 -0.18 15.65
N LYS A 755 18.61 -0.46 16.96
CA LYS A 755 19.61 -1.36 17.55
C LYS A 755 19.10 -2.76 17.85
N SER A 756 17.86 -3.06 17.51
CA SER A 756 17.36 -4.42 17.52
C SER A 756 18.06 -5.25 16.46
N ARG A 757 18.36 -6.51 16.80
CA ARG A 757 18.83 -7.48 15.79
C ARG A 757 17.77 -7.73 14.71
N HIS A 758 16.50 -7.54 15.07
CA HIS A 758 15.34 -7.72 14.19
C HIS A 758 14.90 -6.44 13.46
N PHE A 759 15.80 -5.45 13.37
CA PHE A 759 15.54 -4.23 12.58
C PHE A 759 15.63 -4.47 11.07
N SER A 760 16.50 -5.42 10.66
CA SER A 760 16.82 -5.66 9.24
C SER A 760 17.22 -7.11 8.91
N ASP A 761 17.05 -8.02 9.83
CA ASP A 761 17.53 -9.41 9.73
C ASP A 761 16.81 -10.24 8.67
N GLN A 762 15.60 -9.88 8.29
CA GLN A 762 14.86 -10.55 7.21
C GLN A 762 15.22 -10.02 5.80
N ILE A 763 15.98 -8.91 5.67
CA ILE A 763 16.36 -8.37 4.33
C ILE A 763 17.08 -9.42 3.47
N PRO A 764 18.13 -10.11 3.97
CA PRO A 764 18.80 -11.13 3.16
C PRO A 764 17.86 -12.26 2.73
N LEU A 765 16.96 -12.67 3.62
CA LEU A 765 15.96 -13.70 3.35
C LEU A 765 14.99 -13.24 2.26
N TYR A 766 14.42 -12.03 2.42
CA TYR A 766 13.46 -11.44 1.50
C TYR A 766 14.05 -11.20 0.10
N LEU A 767 15.27 -10.62 0.02
CA LEU A 767 15.95 -10.35 -1.25
C LEU A 767 16.50 -11.63 -1.89
N GLY A 768 16.82 -12.65 -1.10
CA GLY A 768 17.27 -13.97 -1.54
C GLY A 768 16.14 -14.92 -1.92
N ASN A 769 14.88 -14.43 -1.96
CA ASN A 769 13.68 -15.22 -2.24
C ASN A 769 13.42 -16.34 -1.21
N GLY A 770 13.85 -16.15 0.03
CA GLY A 770 13.64 -17.07 1.14
C GLY A 770 12.40 -16.74 1.97
N TYR A 771 12.11 -17.63 2.89
CA TYR A 771 11.03 -17.56 3.87
C TYR A 771 11.51 -18.11 5.20
N HIS A 772 10.84 -17.77 6.27
CA HIS A 772 10.95 -18.46 7.56
C HIS A 772 9.65 -19.19 7.88
N PRO A 773 9.68 -20.26 8.73
CA PRO A 773 8.48 -20.93 9.20
C PRO A 773 7.69 -20.04 10.17
N ALA A 774 6.35 -20.12 10.12
CA ALA A 774 5.49 -19.40 11.07
C ALA A 774 5.38 -20.08 12.45
N TRP A 775 5.86 -21.31 12.59
CA TRP A 775 5.86 -22.14 13.81
C TRP A 775 4.58 -22.03 14.66
N PRO A 776 3.45 -22.51 14.21
CA PRO A 776 2.19 -22.40 14.96
C PRO A 776 2.15 -23.30 16.21
N GLU A 777 2.98 -24.34 16.26
CA GLU A 777 3.01 -25.29 17.37
C GLU A 777 3.98 -24.84 18.46
N ARG A 778 3.52 -24.80 19.71
CA ARG A 778 4.29 -24.32 20.87
C ARG A 778 5.64 -25.02 21.02
N LYS A 779 5.73 -26.32 20.77
CA LYS A 779 6.96 -27.08 20.86
C LYS A 779 8.03 -26.55 19.87
N GLN A 780 7.63 -26.21 18.64
CA GLN A 780 8.53 -25.64 17.63
C GLN A 780 9.01 -24.25 18.05
N VAL A 781 8.11 -23.42 18.59
CA VAL A 781 8.43 -22.09 19.11
C VAL A 781 9.43 -22.18 20.25
N GLU A 782 9.20 -23.07 21.23
CA GLU A 782 10.11 -23.26 22.38
C GLU A 782 11.49 -23.79 21.97
N GLN A 783 11.58 -24.56 20.90
CA GLN A 783 12.85 -25.03 20.35
C GLN A 783 13.64 -23.95 19.59
N ASN A 784 12.94 -22.99 19.01
CA ASN A 784 13.52 -21.93 18.20
C ASN A 784 13.43 -20.54 18.87
N LYS A 785 13.24 -20.49 20.18
CA LYS A 785 13.07 -19.23 20.92
C LYS A 785 14.36 -18.45 21.05
N GLU A 786 14.26 -17.14 21.00
CA GLU A 786 15.26 -16.19 21.47
C GLU A 786 15.07 -15.87 22.95
N GLY A 787 13.81 -15.73 23.41
CA GLY A 787 13.49 -15.37 24.77
C GLY A 787 12.05 -15.66 25.18
N ILE A 788 11.81 -15.65 26.49
CA ILE A 788 10.49 -15.76 27.10
C ILE A 788 10.29 -14.61 28.08
N LEU A 789 9.33 -13.74 27.80
CA LEU A 789 8.85 -12.74 28.72
C LEU A 789 7.51 -13.20 29.32
N THR A 790 7.44 -13.21 30.63
CA THR A 790 6.22 -13.56 31.37
C THR A 790 5.63 -12.30 31.97
N LEU A 791 4.39 -11.99 31.63
CA LEU A 791 3.63 -10.92 32.26
C LEU A 791 2.74 -11.55 33.33
N THR A 792 2.84 -11.07 34.58
CA THR A 792 2.09 -11.58 35.74
C THR A 792 1.16 -10.52 36.31
N PRO A 793 -0.02 -10.89 36.83
CA PRO A 793 -0.91 -9.96 37.51
C PRO A 793 -0.22 -9.30 38.72
N ARG A 794 -0.51 -8.01 38.95
CA ARG A 794 -0.01 -7.21 40.07
C ARG A 794 -1.12 -6.93 41.05
#